data_aebaac97b988213819680cf032e18488
#
_entry.id   aebaac97b988213819680cf032e18488
#
_cell.length_a   1.000
_cell.length_b   1.000
_cell.length_c   1.000
_cell.angle_alpha   90.00
_cell.angle_beta   90.00
_cell.angle_gamma   90.00
#
_symmetry.space_group_name_H-M   'P 1'
#
loop_
_entity.id
_entity.type
_entity.pdbx_description
1 polymer ?
#
loop_
_entity_poly.entity_id
_entity_poly.type
_entity_poly.pdbx_seq_one_letter_code
_entity_poly.pdbx_strand_id
1 'polypeptide(L)'
;MIGYVIRWSIANRLIVVLATLALAVAGAFAVRATAVDALPDLSDVQVVVRTTYAGQAPQLVEDQITYPMSAAMLSVPGARSVRGYSFFGDSFIYVIFDEGVDLYWARSRVLEYMSQARERLPEAARSIIGPDATGVGWIYQYALVDRTGGHDLGELRSLQDWLLSFELKTVPGVAEVAPIGGMVRQHQIVLDPQKMAAYGVSQSMVAGAVRRANQEAGGAAIEIGEAEHVVRASGYLRTDEDFRAIPVKSAGEGVPVTLGDVAWIEIGPQMRRGIAELNGEGEVAGGVIIMRSGANPREVIAGVKAKLSALQDRLPKGVEIVTTYDRSGLIDRAVENLTGKLIEEFIVVALVCALFLFHLRSALVAIVTLPLGVATAFLIMRGQGIDANIMSLGGIAIAIGAMVDAAIVMIENAHKRLEQWRREHDGAMPAGADHWRVITDASLEVGPALFFSLLIITLSFLPIFTLEAQEGRLFAPLAFTKTYAMAAAAGLAVTLTPVLMGYWIRGRIPEERANPLNRALASAYRPAIDGALAHPRFVIAAALVALATVVWPLTRLGAEFMPVMDEGDLLYMPTALPGLSAAKASELLQQTDRMIKMVPEVESVFGKAGRADTATDPAPLEMFETTIQLKPRSEWRAGMTPESIVAELDRTVRVPGLTNVWVPPIRNRIDMLATGVKSPIGVKLSGADLASLDVAARTVEQLARKVPGVSSAAAERAGSGRYLDIDIDRAAAGRLGLNIADVQEIVSGAIGGEAIGELVDGRARYPISLRYPRELRDTPERIAQLPVVTDNGLLLTLGDVAYISVSDGPTMIRSENGRLATFVYIDVRGRDIASVVSDLQRSVAAAD
;
A
#
# COMPACT_ATOMS: atom_id res chain seq x y z
N MET A 1 10.86 -4.89 49.06
CA MET A 1 9.79 -4.22 48.29
C MET A 1 8.73 -5.21 47.86
N ILE A 2 9.04 -6.29 47.16
CA ILE A 2 8.06 -7.27 46.63
C ILE A 2 7.30 -7.97 47.76
N GLY A 3 7.98 -8.45 48.80
CA GLY A 3 7.31 -9.04 49.97
C GLY A 3 6.35 -8.07 50.70
N TYR A 4 6.59 -6.76 50.65
CA TYR A 4 5.65 -5.76 51.17
C TYR A 4 4.38 -5.71 50.30
N VAL A 5 4.54 -5.73 48.93
CA VAL A 5 3.40 -5.74 48.00
C VAL A 5 2.51 -6.96 48.21
N ILE A 6 3.12 -8.15 48.35
CA ILE A 6 2.39 -9.42 48.60
C ILE A 6 1.57 -9.31 49.90
N ARG A 7 2.19 -8.86 51.00
CA ARG A 7 1.50 -8.67 52.30
C ARG A 7 0.37 -7.65 52.22
N TRP A 8 0.64 -6.51 51.55
CA TRP A 8 -0.36 -5.46 51.32
C TRP A 8 -1.57 -5.96 50.52
N SER A 9 -1.29 -6.74 49.43
CA SER A 9 -2.33 -7.32 48.59
C SER A 9 -3.24 -8.28 49.32
N ILE A 10 -2.65 -9.17 50.12
CA ILE A 10 -3.40 -10.11 50.93
C ILE A 10 -4.16 -9.40 52.06
N ALA A 11 -3.61 -8.34 52.69
CA ALA A 11 -4.30 -7.55 53.69
C ALA A 11 -5.48 -6.76 53.10
N ASN A 12 -5.32 -6.23 51.85
CA ASN A 12 -6.32 -5.42 51.14
C ASN A 12 -7.00 -6.20 50.00
N ARG A 13 -7.29 -7.47 50.20
CA ARG A 13 -7.79 -8.40 49.18
C ARG A 13 -9.02 -7.90 48.41
N LEU A 14 -9.93 -7.17 49.06
CA LEU A 14 -11.10 -6.60 48.42
C LEU A 14 -10.71 -5.55 47.37
N ILE A 15 -9.76 -4.69 47.73
CA ILE A 15 -9.25 -3.65 46.80
C ILE A 15 -8.60 -4.31 45.60
N VAL A 16 -7.79 -5.36 45.82
CA VAL A 16 -7.12 -6.10 44.71
C VAL A 16 -8.16 -6.74 43.78
N VAL A 17 -9.21 -7.38 44.33
CA VAL A 17 -10.25 -8.00 43.50
C VAL A 17 -11.04 -6.94 42.72
N LEU A 18 -11.41 -5.82 43.35
CA LEU A 18 -12.12 -4.70 42.69
C LEU A 18 -11.26 -4.07 41.59
N ALA A 19 -9.98 -3.81 41.87
CA ALA A 19 -9.05 -3.28 40.87
C ALA A 19 -8.87 -4.25 39.69
N THR A 20 -8.79 -5.55 39.96
CA THR A 20 -8.69 -6.57 38.91
C THR A 20 -9.98 -6.65 38.08
N LEU A 21 -11.15 -6.53 38.71
CA LEU A 21 -12.42 -6.49 37.97
C LEU A 21 -12.50 -5.25 37.09
N ALA A 22 -12.09 -4.09 37.59
CA ALA A 22 -12.00 -2.86 36.80
C ALA A 22 -11.03 -3.02 35.62
N LEU A 23 -9.88 -3.64 35.85
CA LEU A 23 -8.90 -3.97 34.82
C LEU A 23 -9.49 -4.91 33.75
N ALA A 24 -10.23 -5.94 34.15
CA ALA A 24 -10.89 -6.87 33.25
C ALA A 24 -11.92 -6.16 32.36
N VAL A 25 -12.74 -5.27 32.91
CA VAL A 25 -13.72 -4.49 32.14
C VAL A 25 -13.04 -3.52 31.19
N ALA A 26 -12.04 -2.77 31.68
CA ALA A 26 -11.28 -1.84 30.85
C ALA A 26 -10.53 -2.58 29.72
N GLY A 27 -9.93 -3.73 30.05
CA GLY A 27 -9.24 -4.57 29.07
C GLY A 27 -10.18 -5.17 28.03
N ALA A 28 -11.36 -5.64 28.43
CA ALA A 28 -12.37 -6.16 27.48
C ALA A 28 -12.85 -5.05 26.51
N PHE A 29 -12.98 -3.82 27.01
CA PHE A 29 -13.26 -2.66 26.16
C PHE A 29 -12.08 -2.35 25.23
N ALA A 30 -10.84 -2.39 25.72
CA ALA A 30 -9.64 -2.17 24.92
C ALA A 30 -9.51 -3.19 23.78
N VAL A 31 -9.73 -4.49 24.05
CA VAL A 31 -9.70 -5.55 23.03
C VAL A 31 -10.69 -5.26 21.89
N ARG A 32 -11.91 -4.80 22.22
CA ARG A 32 -12.93 -4.51 21.20
C ARG A 32 -12.65 -3.23 20.41
N ALA A 33 -11.96 -2.29 21.02
CA ALA A 33 -11.77 -0.95 20.47
C ALA A 33 -10.35 -0.72 19.90
N THR A 34 -9.46 -1.71 19.98
CA THR A 34 -8.15 -1.66 19.32
C THR A 34 -8.32 -1.88 17.83
N ALA A 35 -7.72 -1.01 17.02
CA ALA A 35 -7.71 -1.16 15.57
C ALA A 35 -7.03 -2.48 15.16
N VAL A 36 -7.54 -3.10 14.11
CA VAL A 36 -7.06 -4.42 13.65
C VAL A 36 -6.65 -4.32 12.18
N ASP A 37 -5.41 -4.73 11.89
CA ASP A 37 -4.90 -4.91 10.53
C ASP A 37 -4.24 -6.29 10.40
N ALA A 38 -3.98 -6.74 9.18
CA ALA A 38 -3.26 -7.99 8.95
C ALA A 38 -1.78 -7.85 9.31
N LEU A 39 -1.15 -6.74 8.91
CA LEU A 39 0.27 -6.44 9.09
C LEU A 39 0.48 -5.08 9.72
N PRO A 40 1.60 -4.85 10.42
CA PRO A 40 1.99 -3.50 10.79
C PRO A 40 2.29 -2.65 9.55
N ASP A 41 2.10 -1.34 9.65
CA ASP A 41 2.49 -0.41 8.58
C ASP A 41 4.04 -0.32 8.52
N LEU A 42 4.60 -0.86 7.44
CA LEU A 42 6.04 -0.86 7.18
C LEU A 42 6.49 0.33 6.31
N SER A 43 5.57 1.21 5.92
CA SER A 43 5.89 2.35 5.06
C SER A 43 6.78 3.37 5.79
N ASP A 44 7.72 3.94 5.06
CA ASP A 44 8.43 5.13 5.51
C ASP A 44 7.46 6.32 5.59
N VAL A 45 7.73 7.26 6.47
CA VAL A 45 7.07 8.56 6.42
C VAL A 45 7.46 9.24 5.12
N GLN A 46 6.49 9.43 4.23
CA GLN A 46 6.75 10.00 2.91
C GLN A 46 5.67 10.99 2.50
N VAL A 47 6.09 12.00 1.74
CA VAL A 47 5.21 12.98 1.13
C VAL A 47 5.41 12.95 -0.37
N VAL A 48 4.33 12.85 -1.12
CA VAL A 48 4.37 12.81 -2.57
C VAL A 48 3.95 14.17 -3.13
N VAL A 49 4.75 14.71 -4.05
CA VAL A 49 4.40 15.89 -4.85
C VAL A 49 4.19 15.43 -6.28
N ARG A 50 3.01 15.67 -6.83
CA ARG A 50 2.70 15.47 -8.25
C ARG A 50 2.68 16.81 -8.95
N THR A 51 3.37 16.93 -10.07
CA THR A 51 3.32 18.11 -10.92
C THR A 51 2.91 17.70 -12.33
N THR A 52 1.82 18.27 -12.81
CA THR A 52 1.37 18.09 -14.19
C THR A 52 1.98 19.17 -15.07
N TYR A 53 2.63 18.77 -16.15
CA TYR A 53 3.17 19.63 -17.20
C TYR A 53 2.75 19.08 -18.56
N ALA A 54 1.49 19.32 -18.91
CA ALA A 54 0.80 18.67 -20.01
C ALA A 54 1.55 18.79 -21.35
N GLY A 55 1.53 17.71 -22.14
CA GLY A 55 2.11 17.65 -23.49
C GLY A 55 3.64 17.52 -23.54
N GLN A 56 4.35 17.55 -22.42
CA GLN A 56 5.81 17.57 -22.41
C GLN A 56 6.41 16.16 -22.31
N ALA A 57 7.50 15.94 -23.08
CA ALA A 57 8.24 14.70 -23.07
C ALA A 57 8.94 14.45 -21.69
N PRO A 58 9.19 13.16 -21.31
CA PRO A 58 9.81 12.83 -20.03
C PRO A 58 11.13 13.55 -19.77
N GLN A 59 11.97 13.75 -20.79
CA GLN A 59 13.23 14.47 -20.64
C GLN A 59 13.01 15.92 -20.21
N LEU A 60 12.05 16.61 -20.85
CA LEU A 60 11.73 18.01 -20.53
C LEU A 60 11.09 18.14 -19.13
N VAL A 61 10.25 17.14 -18.76
CA VAL A 61 9.68 17.06 -17.41
C VAL A 61 10.78 16.83 -16.36
N GLU A 62 11.77 15.98 -16.63
CA GLU A 62 12.93 15.81 -15.74
C GLU A 62 13.71 17.12 -15.59
N ASP A 63 14.10 17.74 -16.70
CA ASP A 63 14.97 18.90 -16.70
C ASP A 63 14.32 20.14 -16.07
N GLN A 64 13.03 20.37 -16.34
CA GLN A 64 12.35 21.60 -15.94
C GLN A 64 11.48 21.46 -14.69
N ILE A 65 11.08 20.25 -14.31
CA ILE A 65 10.17 20.01 -13.18
C ILE A 65 10.82 19.12 -12.13
N THR A 66 11.14 17.86 -12.49
CA THR A 66 11.54 16.85 -11.51
C THR A 66 12.87 17.17 -10.86
N TYR A 67 13.88 17.54 -11.65
CA TYR A 67 15.20 17.89 -11.11
C TYR A 67 15.17 19.15 -10.23
N PRO A 68 14.62 20.31 -10.67
CA PRO A 68 14.56 21.52 -9.83
C PRO A 68 13.75 21.31 -8.54
N MET A 69 12.63 20.60 -8.63
CA MET A 69 11.81 20.32 -7.46
C MET A 69 12.51 19.33 -6.52
N SER A 70 13.14 18.26 -7.05
CA SER A 70 13.90 17.29 -6.23
C SER A 70 15.07 17.96 -5.51
N ALA A 71 15.77 18.86 -6.18
CA ALA A 71 16.86 19.64 -5.58
C ALA A 71 16.37 20.51 -4.41
N ALA A 72 15.19 21.13 -4.55
CA ALA A 72 14.56 21.89 -3.46
C ALA A 72 14.14 20.96 -2.31
N MET A 73 13.55 19.80 -2.61
CA MET A 73 13.08 18.84 -1.60
C MET A 73 14.21 18.18 -0.80
N LEU A 74 15.40 18.04 -1.37
CA LEU A 74 16.58 17.56 -0.64
C LEU A 74 17.00 18.47 0.52
N SER A 75 16.62 19.74 0.49
CA SER A 75 16.90 20.70 1.55
C SER A 75 15.86 20.71 2.66
N VAL A 76 14.77 19.94 2.54
CA VAL A 76 13.73 19.84 3.57
C VAL A 76 14.31 19.16 4.82
N PRO A 77 14.19 19.77 6.00
CA PRO A 77 14.69 19.17 7.23
C PRO A 77 14.09 17.78 7.49
N GLY A 78 14.91 16.80 7.85
CA GLY A 78 14.48 15.43 8.08
C GLY A 78 14.20 14.60 6.81
N ALA A 79 14.39 15.16 5.61
CA ALA A 79 14.33 14.39 4.38
C ALA A 79 15.58 13.51 4.25
N ARG A 80 15.37 12.18 4.24
CA ARG A 80 16.43 11.16 4.07
C ARG A 80 16.78 10.93 2.62
N SER A 81 15.77 10.88 1.76
CA SER A 81 15.95 10.69 0.31
C SER A 81 14.78 11.28 -0.49
N VAL A 82 15.08 11.64 -1.73
CA VAL A 82 14.09 12.16 -2.68
C VAL A 82 14.15 11.31 -3.96
N ARG A 83 13.04 10.71 -4.35
CA ARG A 83 12.90 9.92 -5.57
C ARG A 83 12.03 10.65 -6.57
N GLY A 84 12.51 10.82 -7.79
CA GLY A 84 11.79 11.45 -8.89
C GLY A 84 11.40 10.47 -9.97
N TYR A 85 10.23 10.69 -10.57
CA TYR A 85 9.72 9.94 -11.72
C TYR A 85 9.15 10.94 -12.72
N SER A 86 9.73 10.99 -13.91
CA SER A 86 9.31 11.86 -15.01
C SER A 86 8.65 11.04 -16.11
N PHE A 87 7.39 11.32 -16.34
CA PHE A 87 6.59 10.73 -17.41
C PHE A 87 6.22 11.79 -18.45
N PHE A 88 5.61 11.37 -19.53
CA PHE A 88 5.00 12.31 -20.45
C PHE A 88 3.89 13.10 -19.74
N GLY A 89 4.12 14.38 -19.56
CA GLY A 89 3.17 15.31 -18.96
C GLY A 89 3.02 15.28 -17.45
N ASP A 90 3.76 14.42 -16.72
CA ASP A 90 3.64 14.31 -15.27
C ASP A 90 5.00 14.05 -14.59
N SER A 91 5.20 14.69 -13.45
CA SER A 91 6.30 14.44 -12.51
C SER A 91 5.75 13.96 -11.17
N PHE A 92 6.39 12.94 -10.58
CA PHE A 92 6.09 12.47 -9.24
C PHE A 92 7.36 12.51 -8.42
N ILE A 93 7.31 13.15 -7.25
CA ILE A 93 8.45 13.28 -6.34
C ILE A 93 8.05 12.76 -4.98
N TYR A 94 8.77 11.74 -4.52
CA TYR A 94 8.60 11.12 -3.21
C TYR A 94 9.70 11.66 -2.29
N VAL A 95 9.31 12.43 -1.30
CA VAL A 95 10.18 12.90 -0.24
C VAL A 95 10.05 11.94 0.93
N ILE A 96 11.09 11.18 1.22
CA ILE A 96 11.13 10.15 2.25
C ILE A 96 11.88 10.73 3.45
N PHE A 97 11.27 10.63 4.63
CA PHE A 97 11.75 11.23 5.87
C PHE A 97 12.43 10.22 6.77
N ASP A 98 13.22 10.73 7.72
CA ASP A 98 13.80 9.95 8.80
C ASP A 98 12.71 9.36 9.73
N GLU A 99 13.06 8.33 10.47
CA GLU A 99 12.17 7.71 11.43
C GLU A 99 11.77 8.68 12.55
N GLY A 100 10.51 8.56 12.99
CA GLY A 100 9.96 9.39 14.07
C GLY A 100 9.52 10.79 13.64
N VAL A 101 9.68 11.16 12.37
CA VAL A 101 9.14 12.42 11.85
C VAL A 101 7.63 12.32 11.76
N ASP A 102 6.92 13.33 12.27
CA ASP A 102 5.47 13.41 12.14
C ASP A 102 5.05 13.71 10.69
N LEU A 103 4.08 12.93 10.17
CA LEU A 103 3.62 13.04 8.79
C LEU A 103 3.07 14.43 8.45
N TYR A 104 2.29 15.02 9.35
CA TYR A 104 1.65 16.32 9.07
C TYR A 104 2.66 17.47 9.16
N TRP A 105 3.64 17.37 10.06
CA TRP A 105 4.80 18.27 10.07
C TRP A 105 5.58 18.16 8.77
N ALA A 106 5.91 16.93 8.33
CA ALA A 106 6.60 16.68 7.06
C ALA A 106 5.85 17.30 5.87
N ARG A 107 4.53 17.09 5.80
CA ARG A 107 3.67 17.70 4.76
C ARG A 107 3.72 19.22 4.77
N SER A 108 3.72 19.83 5.96
CA SER A 108 3.81 21.29 6.10
C SER A 108 5.16 21.82 5.60
N ARG A 109 6.27 21.11 5.90
CA ARG A 109 7.59 21.50 5.39
C ARG A 109 7.68 21.35 3.87
N VAL A 110 7.20 20.23 3.32
CA VAL A 110 7.17 20.04 1.87
C VAL A 110 6.36 21.13 1.16
N LEU A 111 5.22 21.53 1.71
CA LEU A 111 4.41 22.64 1.15
C LEU A 111 5.18 23.97 1.13
N GLU A 112 5.92 24.26 2.19
CA GLU A 112 6.75 25.47 2.27
C GLU A 112 7.83 25.48 1.18
N TYR A 113 8.60 24.41 1.07
CA TYR A 113 9.66 24.29 0.06
C TYR A 113 9.11 24.19 -1.36
N MET A 114 7.97 23.55 -1.55
CA MET A 114 7.25 23.51 -2.83
C MET A 114 6.83 24.91 -3.28
N SER A 115 6.37 25.75 -2.34
CA SER A 115 6.03 27.15 -2.66
C SER A 115 7.22 27.95 -3.18
N GLN A 116 8.39 27.77 -2.56
CA GLN A 116 9.63 28.41 -3.01
C GLN A 116 10.13 27.86 -4.36
N ALA A 117 10.04 26.55 -4.55
CA ALA A 117 10.44 25.91 -5.81
C ALA A 117 9.56 26.32 -6.99
N ARG A 118 8.27 26.61 -6.74
CA ARG A 118 7.29 26.95 -7.78
C ARG A 118 7.69 28.18 -8.62
N GLU A 119 8.40 29.14 -8.04
CA GLU A 119 8.87 30.34 -8.76
C GLU A 119 9.89 30.01 -9.87
N ARG A 120 10.52 28.82 -9.80
CA ARG A 120 11.51 28.34 -10.77
C ARG A 120 10.92 27.41 -11.83
N LEU A 121 9.66 27.00 -11.65
CA LEU A 121 8.98 26.09 -12.58
C LEU A 121 8.30 26.90 -13.71
N PRO A 122 8.09 26.27 -14.89
CA PRO A 122 7.30 26.86 -15.97
C PRO A 122 5.88 27.22 -15.49
N GLU A 123 5.35 28.33 -15.99
CA GLU A 123 4.03 28.86 -15.61
C GLU A 123 2.89 27.83 -15.85
N ALA A 124 3.03 27.02 -16.88
CA ALA A 124 2.06 25.97 -17.22
C ALA A 124 2.07 24.77 -16.25
N ALA A 125 3.12 24.62 -15.43
CA ALA A 125 3.23 23.51 -14.47
C ALA A 125 2.26 23.70 -13.31
N ARG A 126 1.58 22.61 -12.92
CA ARG A 126 0.63 22.60 -11.79
C ARG A 126 1.04 21.54 -10.78
N SER A 127 1.53 21.99 -9.62
CA SER A 127 1.99 21.12 -8.55
C SER A 127 0.94 20.97 -7.46
N ILE A 128 0.71 19.73 -7.02
CA ILE A 128 -0.17 19.37 -5.90
C ILE A 128 0.58 18.42 -4.95
N ILE A 129 0.22 18.49 -3.67
CA ILE A 129 0.65 17.50 -2.70
C ILE A 129 -0.30 16.29 -2.74
N GLY A 130 0.24 15.08 -2.75
CA GLY A 130 -0.54 13.85 -2.72
C GLY A 130 -1.32 13.66 -1.42
N PRO A 131 -2.15 12.61 -1.32
CA PRO A 131 -2.92 12.33 -0.11
C PRO A 131 -2.00 12.05 1.09
N ASP A 132 -2.56 12.15 2.30
CA ASP A 132 -1.94 11.73 3.56
C ASP A 132 -2.01 10.19 3.73
N ALA A 133 -1.50 9.49 2.74
CA ALA A 133 -1.55 8.05 2.59
C ALA A 133 -0.35 7.53 1.80
N THR A 134 -0.14 6.22 1.86
CA THR A 134 0.86 5.50 1.06
C THR A 134 0.18 4.47 0.15
N GLY A 135 0.94 3.81 -0.71
CA GLY A 135 0.42 2.71 -1.54
C GLY A 135 -0.12 1.52 -0.74
N VAL A 136 0.32 1.33 0.52
CA VAL A 136 -0.26 0.33 1.43
C VAL A 136 -1.69 0.70 1.83
N GLY A 137 -2.06 1.98 1.74
CA GLY A 137 -3.42 2.47 2.00
C GLY A 137 -4.46 2.06 0.95
N TRP A 138 -4.11 1.36 -0.10
CA TRP A 138 -5.07 0.79 -1.06
C TRP A 138 -5.79 -0.40 -0.43
N ILE A 139 -6.95 -0.15 0.17
CA ILE A 139 -7.66 -1.14 1.00
C ILE A 139 -8.87 -1.77 0.32
N TYR A 140 -9.42 -1.10 -0.69
CA TYR A 140 -10.60 -1.57 -1.39
C TYR A 140 -10.62 -1.07 -2.84
N GLN A 141 -11.01 -1.94 -3.78
CA GLN A 141 -11.16 -1.59 -5.19
C GLN A 141 -12.49 -2.11 -5.71
N TYR A 142 -13.07 -1.37 -6.65
CA TYR A 142 -14.33 -1.75 -7.31
C TYR A 142 -14.33 -1.33 -8.76
N ALA A 143 -15.11 -2.03 -9.56
CA ALA A 143 -15.41 -1.71 -10.94
C ALA A 143 -16.90 -1.36 -11.12
N LEU A 144 -17.17 -0.46 -12.06
CA LEU A 144 -18.50 -0.16 -12.57
C LEU A 144 -18.70 -0.97 -13.85
N VAL A 145 -19.70 -1.82 -13.83
CA VAL A 145 -20.03 -2.71 -14.96
C VAL A 145 -21.44 -2.39 -15.45
N ASP A 146 -21.58 -2.10 -16.73
CA ASP A 146 -22.89 -2.01 -17.36
C ASP A 146 -23.29 -3.37 -17.93
N ARG A 147 -24.36 -3.96 -17.40
CA ARG A 147 -24.90 -5.25 -17.85
C ARG A 147 -25.85 -5.11 -19.04
N THR A 148 -26.23 -3.89 -19.37
CA THR A 148 -27.19 -3.61 -20.45
C THR A 148 -26.55 -3.23 -21.77
N GLY A 149 -25.30 -2.79 -21.75
CA GLY A 149 -24.58 -2.22 -22.90
C GLY A 149 -25.11 -0.84 -23.32
N GLY A 150 -25.88 -0.17 -22.42
CA GLY A 150 -26.46 1.15 -22.66
C GLY A 150 -25.57 2.32 -22.29
N HIS A 151 -24.48 2.07 -21.54
CA HIS A 151 -23.58 3.09 -21.02
C HIS A 151 -22.16 2.87 -21.51
N ASP A 152 -21.55 3.92 -22.06
CA ASP A 152 -20.16 3.87 -22.52
C ASP A 152 -19.16 4.07 -21.36
N LEU A 153 -17.88 3.79 -21.63
CA LEU A 153 -16.79 3.96 -20.65
C LEU A 153 -16.62 5.40 -20.17
N GLY A 154 -17.05 6.39 -20.95
CA GLY A 154 -17.01 7.80 -20.58
C GLY A 154 -18.12 8.15 -19.58
N GLU A 155 -19.32 7.55 -19.72
CA GLU A 155 -20.40 7.70 -18.76
C GLU A 155 -20.08 7.04 -17.44
N LEU A 156 -19.56 5.80 -17.47
CA LEU A 156 -19.12 5.08 -16.27
C LEU A 156 -18.00 5.85 -15.55
N ARG A 157 -17.03 6.41 -16.30
CA ARG A 157 -15.98 7.24 -15.70
C ARG A 157 -16.53 8.54 -15.11
N SER A 158 -17.50 9.17 -15.75
CA SER A 158 -18.16 10.37 -15.23
C SER A 158 -18.92 10.09 -13.93
N LEU A 159 -19.60 8.95 -13.81
CA LEU A 159 -20.24 8.50 -12.57
C LEU A 159 -19.19 8.31 -11.46
N GLN A 160 -18.04 7.71 -11.79
CA GLN A 160 -16.93 7.54 -10.87
C GLN A 160 -16.38 8.88 -10.39
N ASP A 161 -16.08 9.81 -11.29
CA ASP A 161 -15.39 11.06 -10.97
C ASP A 161 -16.31 12.05 -10.24
N TRP A 162 -17.58 12.17 -10.68
CA TRP A 162 -18.48 13.26 -10.26
C TRP A 162 -19.58 12.84 -9.27
N LEU A 163 -19.78 11.53 -9.04
CA LEU A 163 -20.73 11.02 -8.06
C LEU A 163 -20.00 10.21 -6.98
N LEU A 164 -19.40 9.08 -7.35
CA LEU A 164 -18.85 8.12 -6.37
C LEU A 164 -17.66 8.69 -5.62
N SER A 165 -16.71 9.34 -6.30
CA SER A 165 -15.53 9.91 -5.65
C SER A 165 -15.90 10.92 -4.57
N PHE A 166 -16.89 11.80 -4.83
CA PHE A 166 -17.31 12.78 -3.84
C PHE A 166 -18.02 12.14 -2.64
N GLU A 167 -18.95 11.23 -2.90
CA GLU A 167 -19.71 10.58 -1.85
C GLU A 167 -18.83 9.68 -0.96
N LEU A 168 -17.91 8.94 -1.56
CA LEU A 168 -17.02 8.04 -0.81
C LEU A 168 -15.94 8.78 -0.02
N LYS A 169 -15.51 9.95 -0.45
CA LYS A 169 -14.61 10.83 0.34
C LYS A 169 -15.23 11.30 1.65
N THR A 170 -16.55 11.23 1.80
CA THR A 170 -17.22 11.57 3.07
C THR A 170 -17.10 10.49 4.14
N VAL A 171 -16.64 9.29 3.79
CA VAL A 171 -16.43 8.20 4.73
C VAL A 171 -15.20 8.52 5.61
N PRO A 172 -15.34 8.52 6.94
CA PRO A 172 -14.21 8.80 7.83
C PRO A 172 -13.04 7.84 7.57
N GLY A 173 -11.83 8.37 7.52
CA GLY A 173 -10.61 7.60 7.27
C GLY A 173 -10.27 7.39 5.79
N VAL A 174 -11.10 7.79 4.85
CA VAL A 174 -10.75 7.84 3.43
C VAL A 174 -9.90 9.08 3.17
N ALA A 175 -8.71 8.90 2.61
CA ALA A 175 -7.83 9.98 2.18
C ALA A 175 -8.14 10.41 0.74
N GLU A 176 -8.32 9.43 -0.15
CA GLU A 176 -8.58 9.65 -1.56
C GLU A 176 -9.43 8.52 -2.14
N VAL A 177 -10.21 8.84 -3.16
CA VAL A 177 -10.88 7.88 -4.03
C VAL A 177 -10.33 8.08 -5.42
N ALA A 178 -9.36 7.24 -5.81
CA ALA A 178 -8.66 7.37 -7.07
C ALA A 178 -9.42 6.67 -8.20
N PRO A 179 -9.77 7.35 -9.28
CA PRO A 179 -10.37 6.71 -10.45
C PRO A 179 -9.36 5.80 -11.16
N ILE A 180 -9.85 4.70 -11.70
CA ILE A 180 -9.06 3.73 -12.47
C ILE A 180 -9.84 3.31 -13.71
N GLY A 181 -9.13 3.21 -14.86
CA GLY A 181 -9.78 2.83 -16.12
C GLY A 181 -10.81 3.85 -16.61
N GLY A 182 -11.68 3.38 -17.48
CA GLY A 182 -12.66 4.22 -18.17
C GLY A 182 -12.05 5.23 -19.14
N MET A 183 -12.86 6.16 -19.60
CA MET A 183 -12.44 7.24 -20.52
C MET A 183 -12.89 8.59 -19.98
N VAL A 184 -11.97 9.50 -19.71
CA VAL A 184 -12.36 10.88 -19.40
C VAL A 184 -12.92 11.50 -20.67
N ARG A 185 -14.19 11.90 -20.65
CA ARG A 185 -14.85 12.58 -21.77
C ARG A 185 -14.23 13.94 -21.98
N GLN A 186 -14.01 14.28 -23.23
CA GLN A 186 -13.65 15.66 -23.62
C GLN A 186 -14.38 16.07 -24.87
N HIS A 187 -14.69 17.35 -24.96
CA HIS A 187 -15.23 17.96 -26.18
C HIS A 187 -14.08 18.31 -27.10
N GLN A 188 -13.99 17.64 -28.23
CA GLN A 188 -12.93 17.79 -29.21
C GLN A 188 -13.42 18.67 -30.35
N ILE A 189 -12.79 19.81 -30.51
CA ILE A 189 -13.00 20.69 -31.65
C ILE A 189 -12.05 20.22 -32.75
N VAL A 190 -12.58 19.51 -33.74
CA VAL A 190 -11.80 18.98 -34.85
C VAL A 190 -11.78 19.98 -35.99
N LEU A 191 -10.60 20.58 -36.22
CA LEU A 191 -10.38 21.67 -37.13
C LEU A 191 -10.28 21.19 -38.60
N ASP A 192 -10.89 21.89 -39.54
CA ASP A 192 -10.73 21.69 -40.98
C ASP A 192 -9.72 22.69 -41.55
N PRO A 193 -8.44 22.28 -41.79
CA PRO A 193 -7.42 23.21 -42.17
C PRO A 193 -7.68 23.82 -43.57
N GLN A 194 -8.40 23.15 -44.47
CA GLN A 194 -8.72 23.69 -45.79
C GLN A 194 -9.74 24.83 -45.67
N LYS A 195 -10.79 24.65 -44.88
CA LYS A 195 -11.75 25.71 -44.60
C LYS A 195 -11.12 26.85 -43.79
N MET A 196 -10.25 26.55 -42.81
CA MET A 196 -9.50 27.57 -42.07
C MET A 196 -8.68 28.43 -43.03
N ALA A 197 -7.96 27.83 -43.96
CA ALA A 197 -7.20 28.56 -44.97
C ALA A 197 -8.11 29.41 -45.91
N ALA A 198 -9.25 28.85 -46.34
CA ALA A 198 -10.21 29.57 -47.21
C ALA A 198 -10.79 30.81 -46.52
N TYR A 199 -11.04 30.74 -45.20
CA TYR A 199 -11.54 31.87 -44.44
C TYR A 199 -10.45 32.72 -43.81
N GLY A 200 -9.16 32.34 -43.92
CA GLY A 200 -8.03 33.00 -43.30
C GLY A 200 -8.13 33.02 -41.79
N VAL A 201 -8.44 31.84 -41.20
CA VAL A 201 -8.57 31.62 -39.76
C VAL A 201 -7.41 30.75 -39.28
N SER A 202 -6.61 31.23 -38.32
CA SER A 202 -5.55 30.45 -37.68
C SER A 202 -6.06 29.66 -36.47
N GLN A 203 -5.25 28.67 -36.01
CA GLN A 203 -5.56 27.91 -34.83
C GLN A 203 -5.63 28.79 -33.57
N SER A 204 -4.71 29.75 -33.43
CA SER A 204 -4.68 30.74 -32.34
C SER A 204 -5.99 31.54 -32.25
N MET A 205 -6.54 31.94 -33.41
CA MET A 205 -7.83 32.66 -33.49
C MET A 205 -8.96 31.76 -32.93
N VAL A 206 -9.02 30.49 -33.32
CA VAL A 206 -10.02 29.52 -32.81
C VAL A 206 -9.87 29.36 -31.33
N ALA A 207 -8.68 29.05 -30.81
CA ALA A 207 -8.43 28.85 -29.36
C ALA A 207 -8.84 30.10 -28.55
N GLY A 208 -8.45 31.30 -29.02
CA GLY A 208 -8.80 32.58 -28.42
C GLY A 208 -10.32 32.84 -28.44
N ALA A 209 -11.02 32.49 -29.52
CA ALA A 209 -12.47 32.66 -29.66
C ALA A 209 -13.20 31.76 -28.66
N VAL A 210 -12.84 30.47 -28.57
CA VAL A 210 -13.45 29.49 -27.63
C VAL A 210 -13.22 29.91 -26.18
N ARG A 211 -11.99 30.33 -25.80
CA ARG A 211 -11.69 30.83 -24.44
C ARG A 211 -12.56 32.04 -24.07
N ARG A 212 -12.81 32.96 -25.00
CA ARG A 212 -13.65 34.14 -24.74
C ARG A 212 -15.15 33.83 -24.73
N ALA A 213 -15.58 32.81 -25.47
CA ALA A 213 -17.00 32.42 -25.56
C ALA A 213 -17.47 31.57 -24.37
N ASN A 214 -16.56 31.04 -23.58
CA ASN A 214 -16.88 30.13 -22.48
C ASN A 214 -16.55 30.77 -21.11
N GLN A 215 -17.32 31.81 -20.76
CA GLN A 215 -17.11 32.61 -19.54
C GLN A 215 -18.44 32.99 -18.90
N GLU A 216 -18.43 33.18 -17.59
CA GLU A 216 -19.50 33.82 -16.85
C GLU A 216 -18.96 35.08 -16.17
N ALA A 217 -19.79 36.11 -16.13
CA ALA A 217 -19.46 37.33 -15.41
C ALA A 217 -20.54 37.67 -14.38
N GLY A 218 -20.06 38.03 -13.18
CA GLY A 218 -20.93 38.62 -12.16
C GLY A 218 -20.98 40.15 -12.37
N GLY A 219 -22.14 40.72 -12.27
CA GLY A 219 -22.35 42.16 -12.15
C GLY A 219 -22.48 42.58 -10.69
N ALA A 220 -22.88 43.80 -10.46
CA ALA A 220 -23.24 44.27 -9.12
C ALA A 220 -24.64 43.77 -8.73
N ALA A 221 -24.99 43.90 -7.46
CA ALA A 221 -26.39 43.88 -7.06
C ALA A 221 -26.99 45.25 -7.34
N ILE A 222 -28.16 45.28 -7.95
CA ILE A 222 -28.93 46.51 -8.20
C ILE A 222 -30.24 46.46 -7.41
N GLU A 223 -30.66 47.58 -6.92
CA GLU A 223 -31.94 47.75 -6.26
C GLU A 223 -33.02 48.08 -7.29
N ILE A 224 -34.04 47.21 -7.40
CA ILE A 224 -35.22 47.50 -8.26
C ILE A 224 -36.45 47.43 -7.35
N GLY A 225 -37.07 48.59 -7.10
CA GLY A 225 -38.12 48.69 -6.11
C GLY A 225 -37.56 48.44 -4.69
N GLU A 226 -38.18 47.53 -3.94
CA GLU A 226 -37.79 47.18 -2.56
C GLU A 226 -36.93 45.88 -2.50
N ALA A 227 -36.49 45.36 -3.66
CA ALA A 227 -35.75 44.10 -3.74
C ALA A 227 -34.35 44.30 -4.35
N GLU A 228 -33.38 43.57 -3.78
CA GLU A 228 -32.04 43.46 -4.31
C GLU A 228 -32.02 42.42 -5.43
N HIS A 229 -31.49 42.78 -6.59
CA HIS A 229 -31.34 41.91 -7.76
C HIS A 229 -29.87 41.69 -8.06
N VAL A 230 -29.40 40.45 -7.97
CA VAL A 230 -28.04 40.09 -8.37
C VAL A 230 -27.97 39.95 -9.90
N VAL A 231 -27.11 40.73 -10.52
CA VAL A 231 -26.87 40.70 -11.97
C VAL A 231 -25.91 39.57 -12.30
N ARG A 232 -26.31 38.67 -13.21
CA ARG A 232 -25.49 37.60 -13.74
C ARG A 232 -25.52 37.62 -15.26
N ALA A 233 -24.32 37.53 -15.87
CA ALA A 233 -24.18 37.32 -17.32
C ALA A 233 -23.71 35.88 -17.53
N SER A 234 -24.61 35.00 -17.98
CA SER A 234 -24.32 33.60 -18.22
C SER A 234 -23.85 33.36 -19.65
N GLY A 235 -22.68 32.73 -19.82
CA GLY A 235 -22.08 32.48 -21.10
C GLY A 235 -21.30 31.17 -21.21
N TYR A 236 -21.50 30.19 -20.28
CA TYR A 236 -20.90 28.87 -20.45
C TYR A 236 -21.55 28.12 -21.61
N LEU A 237 -20.71 27.47 -22.42
CA LEU A 237 -21.13 26.56 -23.47
C LEU A 237 -21.82 25.35 -22.85
N ARG A 238 -22.92 24.88 -23.49
CA ARG A 238 -23.70 23.73 -23.00
C ARG A 238 -24.03 22.74 -24.09
N THR A 239 -24.26 23.21 -25.31
CA THR A 239 -24.70 22.41 -26.44
C THR A 239 -23.72 22.50 -27.61
N ASP A 240 -23.77 21.56 -28.53
CA ASP A 240 -23.00 21.62 -29.77
C ASP A 240 -23.34 22.87 -30.62
N GLU A 241 -24.59 23.34 -30.53
CA GLU A 241 -25.04 24.56 -31.19
C GLU A 241 -24.31 25.80 -30.64
N ASP A 242 -24.10 25.86 -29.34
CA ASP A 242 -23.35 26.92 -28.68
C ASP A 242 -21.92 26.98 -29.23
N PHE A 243 -21.29 25.80 -29.38
CA PHE A 243 -19.94 25.73 -29.98
C PHE A 243 -19.93 26.21 -31.43
N ARG A 244 -20.88 25.74 -32.27
CA ARG A 244 -20.94 26.10 -33.69
C ARG A 244 -21.18 27.56 -33.91
N ALA A 245 -21.93 28.22 -33.03
CA ALA A 245 -22.26 29.66 -33.13
C ALA A 245 -21.14 30.59 -32.67
N ILE A 246 -19.99 30.09 -32.14
CA ILE A 246 -18.89 30.94 -31.66
C ILE A 246 -18.30 31.74 -32.83
N PRO A 247 -18.30 33.07 -32.80
CA PRO A 247 -17.65 33.91 -33.84
C PRO A 247 -16.13 33.85 -33.71
N VAL A 248 -15.45 33.26 -34.68
CA VAL A 248 -13.99 33.14 -34.74
C VAL A 248 -13.35 34.36 -35.39
N LYS A 249 -13.95 34.87 -36.50
CA LYS A 249 -13.44 36.00 -37.21
C LYS A 249 -14.58 36.97 -37.57
N SER A 250 -14.39 38.25 -37.26
CA SER A 250 -15.35 39.27 -37.68
C SER A 250 -15.18 39.53 -39.16
N ALA A 251 -16.27 39.59 -39.89
CA ALA A 251 -16.26 39.82 -41.34
C ALA A 251 -16.34 41.32 -41.75
N GLY A 252 -16.10 42.29 -40.87
CA GLY A 252 -16.26 43.69 -41.12
C GLY A 252 -17.74 44.02 -41.41
N GLU A 253 -18.09 44.31 -42.65
CA GLU A 253 -19.49 44.52 -43.06
C GLU A 253 -20.24 43.26 -43.46
N GLY A 254 -19.61 42.05 -43.34
CA GLY A 254 -20.19 40.76 -43.76
C GLY A 254 -20.69 39.87 -42.60
N VAL A 255 -21.07 38.66 -42.90
CA VAL A 255 -21.42 37.61 -41.92
C VAL A 255 -20.15 37.13 -41.23
N PRO A 256 -20.10 37.05 -39.88
CA PRO A 256 -18.95 36.54 -39.17
C PRO A 256 -18.70 35.06 -39.51
N VAL A 257 -17.43 34.67 -39.59
CA VAL A 257 -17.04 33.27 -39.69
C VAL A 257 -17.18 32.66 -38.30
N THR A 258 -18.00 31.62 -38.24
CA THR A 258 -18.26 30.89 -36.97
C THR A 258 -17.36 29.64 -36.84
N LEU A 259 -17.30 29.09 -35.66
CA LEU A 259 -16.57 27.86 -35.42
C LEU A 259 -17.14 26.70 -36.27
N GLY A 260 -18.47 26.64 -36.47
CA GLY A 260 -19.12 25.63 -37.31
C GLY A 260 -18.72 25.69 -38.80
N ASP A 261 -18.21 26.85 -39.27
CA ASP A 261 -17.71 26.99 -40.65
C ASP A 261 -16.34 26.35 -40.85
N VAL A 262 -15.52 26.21 -39.76
CA VAL A 262 -14.11 25.80 -39.86
C VAL A 262 -13.79 24.54 -39.03
N ALA A 263 -14.76 24.01 -38.26
CA ALA A 263 -14.57 22.86 -37.39
C ALA A 263 -15.89 22.09 -37.17
N TRP A 264 -15.75 20.86 -36.64
CA TRP A 264 -16.88 20.10 -36.08
C TRP A 264 -16.58 19.69 -34.64
N ILE A 265 -17.59 19.36 -33.89
CA ILE A 265 -17.46 18.99 -32.48
C ILE A 265 -17.70 17.50 -32.35
N GLU A 266 -16.81 16.82 -31.61
CA GLU A 266 -16.91 15.41 -31.24
C GLU A 266 -16.75 15.24 -29.73
N ILE A 267 -17.47 14.28 -29.15
CA ILE A 267 -17.16 13.79 -27.78
C ILE A 267 -16.21 12.60 -27.93
N GLY A 268 -15.02 12.74 -27.39
CA GLY A 268 -13.99 11.71 -27.47
C GLY A 268 -13.24 11.51 -26.17
N PRO A 269 -12.35 10.51 -26.10
CA PRO A 269 -11.55 10.26 -24.91
C PRO A 269 -10.36 11.22 -24.81
N GLN A 270 -10.06 11.68 -23.61
CA GLN A 270 -8.75 12.24 -23.30
C GLN A 270 -7.67 11.15 -23.45
N MET A 271 -6.41 11.55 -23.60
CA MET A 271 -5.28 10.61 -23.68
C MET A 271 -5.26 9.71 -22.44
N ARG A 272 -5.36 8.41 -22.64
CA ARG A 272 -5.42 7.43 -21.56
C ARG A 272 -4.03 7.08 -21.04
N ARG A 273 -3.86 7.10 -19.72
CA ARG A 273 -2.65 6.69 -19.00
C ARG A 273 -2.89 5.51 -18.04
N GLY A 274 -4.14 5.10 -17.92
CA GLY A 274 -4.57 3.94 -17.17
C GLY A 274 -5.75 3.25 -17.83
N ILE A 275 -5.73 1.93 -17.81
CA ILE A 275 -6.76 1.04 -18.37
C ILE A 275 -7.11 0.05 -17.27
N ALA A 276 -8.38 -0.25 -17.11
CA ALA A 276 -8.84 -1.31 -16.22
C ALA A 276 -9.72 -2.30 -16.99
N GLU A 277 -9.65 -3.56 -16.63
CA GLU A 277 -10.32 -4.66 -17.28
C GLU A 277 -10.88 -5.62 -16.22
N LEU A 278 -11.99 -6.31 -16.51
CA LEU A 278 -12.59 -7.27 -15.59
C LEU A 278 -12.86 -8.62 -16.27
N ASN A 279 -12.28 -9.70 -15.75
CA ASN A 279 -12.48 -11.10 -16.15
C ASN A 279 -12.15 -11.46 -17.60
N GLY A 280 -11.46 -10.62 -18.35
CA GLY A 280 -11.28 -10.78 -19.78
C GLY A 280 -12.53 -10.46 -20.61
N GLU A 281 -13.56 -9.85 -19.99
CA GLU A 281 -14.83 -9.52 -20.65
C GLU A 281 -14.80 -8.16 -21.34
N GLY A 282 -13.93 -7.25 -20.89
CA GLY A 282 -13.79 -5.91 -21.47
C GLY A 282 -13.31 -4.85 -20.48
N GLU A 283 -13.05 -3.67 -21.03
CA GLU A 283 -12.63 -2.52 -20.23
C GLU A 283 -13.75 -2.05 -19.30
N VAL A 284 -13.36 -1.59 -18.12
CA VAL A 284 -14.25 -1.04 -17.10
C VAL A 284 -13.74 0.29 -16.56
N ALA A 285 -14.60 1.07 -15.94
CA ALA A 285 -14.23 2.17 -15.06
C ALA A 285 -14.36 1.70 -13.60
N GLY A 286 -13.58 2.24 -12.70
CA GLY A 286 -13.68 1.88 -11.29
C GLY A 286 -12.98 2.88 -10.38
N GLY A 287 -12.86 2.51 -9.12
CA GLY A 287 -12.24 3.32 -8.10
C GLY A 287 -11.41 2.51 -7.14
N VAL A 288 -10.38 3.15 -6.64
CA VAL A 288 -9.50 2.66 -5.57
C VAL A 288 -9.70 3.53 -4.35
N ILE A 289 -10.04 2.91 -3.23
CA ILE A 289 -10.13 3.59 -1.94
C ILE A 289 -8.77 3.58 -1.28
N ILE A 290 -8.25 4.77 -1.04
CA ILE A 290 -6.97 4.99 -0.38
C ILE A 290 -7.25 5.49 1.03
N MET A 291 -6.84 4.70 2.00
CA MET A 291 -7.04 4.97 3.42
C MET A 291 -5.99 5.97 3.93
N ARG A 292 -6.42 6.83 4.81
CA ARG A 292 -5.55 7.78 5.54
C ARG A 292 -4.59 7.03 6.46
N SER A 293 -3.35 7.50 6.54
CA SER A 293 -2.35 6.94 7.45
C SER A 293 -2.86 6.94 8.89
N GLY A 294 -2.71 5.81 9.60
CA GLY A 294 -3.17 5.63 10.98
C GLY A 294 -4.68 5.41 11.16
N ALA A 295 -5.48 5.32 10.08
CA ALA A 295 -6.89 4.95 10.19
C ALA A 295 -7.07 3.43 10.35
N ASN A 296 -8.24 3.00 10.86
CA ASN A 296 -8.58 1.59 11.00
C ASN A 296 -9.13 1.03 9.68
N PRO A 297 -8.40 0.15 8.96
CA PRO A 297 -8.81 -0.33 7.64
C PRO A 297 -10.15 -1.07 7.68
N ARG A 298 -10.43 -1.83 8.73
CA ARG A 298 -11.68 -2.57 8.89
C ARG A 298 -12.91 -1.66 8.97
N GLU A 299 -12.80 -0.57 9.73
CA GLU A 299 -13.88 0.42 9.87
C GLU A 299 -14.07 1.22 8.58
N VAL A 300 -12.97 1.62 7.94
CA VAL A 300 -13.03 2.35 6.66
C VAL A 300 -13.68 1.50 5.58
N ILE A 301 -13.28 0.23 5.43
CA ILE A 301 -13.87 -0.68 4.45
C ILE A 301 -15.36 -0.91 4.74
N ALA A 302 -15.73 -1.12 6.00
CA ALA A 302 -17.14 -1.30 6.38
C ALA A 302 -17.97 -0.05 6.03
N GLY A 303 -17.45 1.14 6.32
CA GLY A 303 -18.08 2.42 5.96
C GLY A 303 -18.21 2.61 4.45
N VAL A 304 -17.18 2.24 3.68
CA VAL A 304 -17.18 2.30 2.20
C VAL A 304 -18.23 1.33 1.63
N LYS A 305 -18.27 0.08 2.09
CA LYS A 305 -19.28 -0.91 1.64
C LYS A 305 -20.71 -0.45 1.93
N ALA A 306 -20.96 0.06 3.12
CA ALA A 306 -22.26 0.61 3.49
C ALA A 306 -22.65 1.80 2.59
N LYS A 307 -21.70 2.69 2.30
CA LYS A 307 -21.93 3.84 1.43
C LYS A 307 -22.17 3.40 -0.03
N LEU A 308 -21.38 2.46 -0.56
CA LEU A 308 -21.56 1.92 -1.91
C LEU A 308 -22.94 1.24 -2.07
N SER A 309 -23.34 0.45 -1.08
CA SER A 309 -24.68 -0.16 -1.07
C SER A 309 -25.79 0.89 -1.10
N ALA A 310 -25.65 1.97 -0.33
CA ALA A 310 -26.62 3.06 -0.34
C ALA A 310 -26.63 3.88 -1.66
N LEU A 311 -25.55 3.86 -2.40
CA LEU A 311 -25.43 4.56 -3.68
C LEU A 311 -25.90 3.72 -4.88
N GLN A 312 -26.03 2.39 -4.73
CA GLN A 312 -26.41 1.49 -5.81
C GLN A 312 -27.75 1.91 -6.47
N ASP A 313 -28.73 2.30 -5.67
CA ASP A 313 -30.05 2.75 -6.16
C ASP A 313 -30.01 4.11 -6.88
N ARG A 314 -28.93 4.86 -6.74
CA ARG A 314 -28.72 6.17 -7.40
C ARG A 314 -27.98 6.05 -8.73
N LEU A 315 -27.45 4.87 -9.05
CA LEU A 315 -26.80 4.61 -10.33
C LEU A 315 -27.86 4.41 -11.43
N PRO A 316 -27.49 4.67 -12.70
CA PRO A 316 -28.32 4.34 -13.83
C PRO A 316 -28.70 2.85 -13.85
N LYS A 317 -29.89 2.54 -14.42
CA LYS A 317 -30.32 1.15 -14.53
C LYS A 317 -29.33 0.32 -15.35
N GLY A 318 -28.94 -0.82 -14.81
CA GLY A 318 -27.99 -1.73 -15.45
C GLY A 318 -26.53 -1.52 -15.05
N VAL A 319 -26.20 -0.43 -14.35
CA VAL A 319 -24.86 -0.20 -13.81
C VAL A 319 -24.74 -0.83 -12.43
N GLU A 320 -23.79 -1.74 -12.28
CA GLU A 320 -23.49 -2.45 -11.05
C GLU A 320 -22.09 -2.08 -10.53
N ILE A 321 -21.96 -2.06 -9.19
CA ILE A 321 -20.67 -1.94 -8.50
C ILE A 321 -20.19 -3.35 -8.16
N VAL A 322 -19.08 -3.76 -8.76
CA VAL A 322 -18.45 -5.06 -8.52
C VAL A 322 -17.19 -4.86 -7.68
N THR A 323 -17.10 -5.52 -6.53
CA THR A 323 -15.89 -5.51 -5.70
C THR A 323 -14.79 -6.31 -6.39
N THR A 324 -13.62 -5.69 -6.59
CA THR A 324 -12.49 -6.33 -7.27
C THR A 324 -11.30 -6.60 -6.35
N TYR A 325 -11.23 -5.92 -5.22
CA TYR A 325 -10.29 -6.17 -4.13
C TYR A 325 -10.87 -5.72 -2.79
N ASP A 326 -10.72 -6.53 -1.78
CA ASP A 326 -11.22 -6.27 -0.43
C ASP A 326 -10.25 -6.80 0.63
N ARG A 327 -9.48 -5.87 1.22
CA ARG A 327 -8.51 -6.20 2.27
C ARG A 327 -9.14 -6.75 3.56
N SER A 328 -10.45 -6.50 3.79
CA SER A 328 -11.12 -7.01 4.99
C SER A 328 -11.09 -8.53 5.08
N GLY A 329 -11.16 -9.24 3.94
CA GLY A 329 -11.05 -10.69 3.91
C GLY A 329 -9.72 -11.23 4.42
N LEU A 330 -8.60 -10.56 4.12
CA LEU A 330 -7.29 -10.92 4.66
C LEU A 330 -7.22 -10.62 6.17
N ILE A 331 -7.70 -9.44 6.59
CA ILE A 331 -7.72 -9.05 8.00
C ILE A 331 -8.53 -10.07 8.82
N ASP A 332 -9.72 -10.44 8.35
CA ASP A 332 -10.60 -11.38 9.03
C ASP A 332 -9.95 -12.78 9.12
N ARG A 333 -9.36 -13.30 8.03
CA ARG A 333 -8.62 -14.59 8.05
C ARG A 333 -7.43 -14.57 9.01
N ALA A 334 -6.66 -13.48 9.03
CA ALA A 334 -5.52 -13.32 9.93
C ALA A 334 -5.96 -13.33 11.41
N VAL A 335 -7.00 -12.57 11.73
CA VAL A 335 -7.56 -12.48 13.09
C VAL A 335 -8.18 -13.80 13.53
N GLU A 336 -8.97 -14.45 12.67
CA GLU A 336 -9.63 -15.72 12.98
C GLU A 336 -8.61 -16.83 13.23
N ASN A 337 -7.58 -16.94 12.36
CA ASN A 337 -6.52 -17.93 12.53
C ASN A 337 -5.76 -17.71 13.85
N LEU A 338 -5.35 -16.47 14.13
CA LEU A 338 -4.60 -16.17 15.35
C LEU A 338 -5.46 -16.29 16.61
N THR A 339 -6.72 -15.83 16.57
CA THR A 339 -7.65 -15.99 17.69
C THR A 339 -7.93 -17.47 17.95
N GLY A 340 -8.08 -18.26 16.89
CA GLY A 340 -8.21 -19.71 16.99
C GLY A 340 -7.00 -20.35 17.67
N LYS A 341 -5.77 -19.94 17.29
CA LYS A 341 -4.53 -20.42 17.91
C LYS A 341 -4.38 -19.98 19.37
N LEU A 342 -4.73 -18.76 19.70
CA LEU A 342 -4.73 -18.26 21.08
C LEU A 342 -5.71 -19.05 21.97
N ILE A 343 -6.90 -19.37 21.46
CA ILE A 343 -7.90 -20.18 22.16
C ILE A 343 -7.39 -21.62 22.33
N GLU A 344 -6.82 -22.21 21.27
CA GLU A 344 -6.21 -23.55 21.32
C GLU A 344 -5.11 -23.62 22.38
N GLU A 345 -4.18 -22.65 22.38
CA GLU A 345 -3.11 -22.54 23.35
C GLU A 345 -3.64 -22.37 24.77
N PHE A 346 -4.65 -21.52 24.96
CA PHE A 346 -5.31 -21.32 26.24
C PHE A 346 -5.95 -22.61 26.77
N ILE A 347 -6.64 -23.38 25.90
CA ILE A 347 -7.25 -24.65 26.26
C ILE A 347 -6.18 -25.70 26.65
N VAL A 348 -5.11 -25.80 25.86
CA VAL A 348 -4.00 -26.70 26.13
C VAL A 348 -3.35 -26.40 27.47
N VAL A 349 -3.03 -25.10 27.70
CA VAL A 349 -2.45 -24.65 28.98
C VAL A 349 -3.39 -24.92 30.14
N ALA A 350 -4.69 -24.66 30.03
CA ALA A 350 -5.68 -24.93 31.07
C ALA A 350 -5.77 -26.43 31.37
N LEU A 351 -5.75 -27.26 30.33
CA LEU A 351 -5.80 -28.72 30.49
C LEU A 351 -4.53 -29.26 31.16
N VAL A 352 -3.36 -28.79 30.75
CA VAL A 352 -2.07 -29.14 31.37
C VAL A 352 -2.05 -28.72 32.84
N CYS A 353 -2.46 -27.49 33.15
CA CYS A 353 -2.56 -27.03 34.54
C CYS A 353 -3.50 -27.94 35.39
N ALA A 354 -4.67 -28.26 34.86
CA ALA A 354 -5.62 -29.12 35.54
C ALA A 354 -5.07 -30.54 35.77
N LEU A 355 -4.36 -31.10 34.78
CA LEU A 355 -3.78 -32.42 34.81
C LEU A 355 -2.63 -32.55 35.82
N PHE A 356 -1.73 -31.54 35.85
CA PHE A 356 -0.55 -31.58 36.72
C PHE A 356 -0.87 -31.17 38.17
N LEU A 357 -1.68 -30.13 38.36
CA LEU A 357 -2.09 -29.67 39.69
C LEU A 357 -3.09 -30.66 40.37
N PHE A 358 -3.79 -31.46 39.58
CA PHE A 358 -4.78 -32.45 40.06
C PHE A 358 -5.83 -31.86 41.02
N HIS A 359 -6.01 -30.52 40.97
CA HIS A 359 -6.94 -29.77 41.81
C HIS A 359 -7.55 -28.63 41.01
N LEU A 360 -8.78 -28.76 40.57
CA LEU A 360 -9.45 -27.82 39.63
C LEU A 360 -9.49 -26.36 40.12
N ARG A 361 -9.73 -26.18 41.44
CA ARG A 361 -9.77 -24.83 42.03
C ARG A 361 -8.42 -24.12 41.99
N SER A 362 -7.33 -24.89 42.11
CA SER A 362 -5.98 -24.34 41.96
C SER A 362 -5.66 -24.03 40.51
N ALA A 363 -6.06 -24.90 39.59
CA ALA A 363 -5.89 -24.60 38.15
C ALA A 363 -6.62 -23.34 37.71
N LEU A 364 -7.81 -23.08 38.29
CA LEU A 364 -8.57 -21.84 37.99
C LEU A 364 -7.79 -20.57 38.36
N VAL A 365 -6.91 -20.58 39.39
CA VAL A 365 -6.07 -19.43 39.75
C VAL A 365 -5.14 -19.08 38.57
N ALA A 366 -4.45 -20.08 38.01
CA ALA A 366 -3.56 -19.87 36.85
C ALA A 366 -4.36 -19.48 35.58
N ILE A 367 -5.49 -20.17 35.34
CA ILE A 367 -6.33 -19.93 34.17
C ILE A 367 -6.88 -18.49 34.11
N VAL A 368 -7.30 -17.93 35.24
CA VAL A 368 -7.87 -16.56 35.32
C VAL A 368 -6.81 -15.47 35.15
N THR A 369 -5.57 -15.72 35.56
CA THR A 369 -4.50 -14.71 35.44
C THR A 369 -4.09 -14.46 33.97
N LEU A 370 -4.22 -15.44 33.09
CA LEU A 370 -3.83 -15.33 31.68
C LEU A 370 -4.66 -14.30 30.89
N PRO A 371 -6.00 -14.37 30.83
CA PRO A 371 -6.81 -13.36 30.14
C PRO A 371 -6.60 -11.95 30.68
N LEU A 372 -6.32 -11.81 31.96
CA LEU A 372 -6.06 -10.52 32.59
C LEU A 372 -4.73 -9.92 32.15
N GLY A 373 -3.68 -10.75 32.00
CA GLY A 373 -2.40 -10.33 31.46
C GLY A 373 -2.54 -9.86 30.00
N VAL A 374 -3.27 -10.62 29.19
CA VAL A 374 -3.58 -10.25 27.80
C VAL A 374 -4.42 -8.97 27.73
N ALA A 375 -5.47 -8.85 28.55
CA ALA A 375 -6.31 -7.66 28.61
C ALA A 375 -5.52 -6.41 29.01
N THR A 376 -4.55 -6.55 29.92
CA THR A 376 -3.65 -5.46 30.31
C THR A 376 -2.75 -5.05 29.15
N ALA A 377 -2.21 -6.00 28.39
CA ALA A 377 -1.40 -5.69 27.22
C ALA A 377 -2.21 -4.88 26.18
N PHE A 378 -3.45 -5.31 25.87
CA PHE A 378 -4.33 -4.54 24.98
C PHE A 378 -4.67 -3.14 25.50
N LEU A 379 -4.85 -2.98 26.81
CA LEU A 379 -5.12 -1.67 27.41
C LEU A 379 -3.94 -0.71 27.21
N ILE A 380 -2.70 -1.20 27.37
CA ILE A 380 -1.49 -0.41 27.14
C ILE A 380 -1.30 -0.14 25.65
N MET A 381 -1.47 -1.15 24.78
CA MET A 381 -1.40 -1.00 23.34
C MET A 381 -2.32 0.13 22.84
N ARG A 382 -3.59 0.08 23.25
CA ARG A 382 -4.57 1.12 22.90
C ARG A 382 -4.13 2.51 23.38
N GLY A 383 -3.59 2.62 24.59
CA GLY A 383 -3.09 3.89 25.12
C GLY A 383 -1.90 4.46 24.33
N GLN A 384 -1.17 3.62 23.64
CA GLN A 384 -0.01 3.98 22.80
C GLN A 384 -0.32 4.01 21.30
N GLY A 385 -1.55 3.70 20.88
CA GLY A 385 -1.93 3.65 19.46
C GLY A 385 -1.29 2.48 18.69
N ILE A 386 -1.00 1.36 19.36
CA ILE A 386 -0.47 0.15 18.72
C ILE A 386 -1.64 -0.73 18.27
N ASP A 387 -1.68 -1.04 16.97
CA ASP A 387 -2.73 -1.85 16.37
C ASP A 387 -2.54 -3.35 16.65
N ALA A 388 -3.66 -4.08 16.70
CA ALA A 388 -3.65 -5.53 16.72
C ALA A 388 -3.37 -6.07 15.32
N ASN A 389 -2.27 -6.79 15.15
CA ASN A 389 -1.85 -7.41 13.90
C ASN A 389 -1.18 -8.77 14.16
N ILE A 390 -0.80 -9.49 13.10
CA ILE A 390 -0.14 -10.79 13.22
C ILE A 390 1.05 -10.75 14.18
N MET A 391 1.85 -9.68 14.13
CA MET A 391 3.05 -9.57 14.97
C MET A 391 2.69 -9.32 16.44
N SER A 392 1.76 -8.40 16.72
CA SER A 392 1.33 -8.09 18.08
C SER A 392 0.61 -9.28 18.75
N LEU A 393 -0.27 -9.97 18.01
CA LEU A 393 -0.96 -11.17 18.50
C LEU A 393 0.00 -12.35 18.69
N GLY A 394 0.99 -12.49 17.80
CA GLY A 394 2.09 -13.46 17.96
C GLY A 394 2.91 -13.19 19.22
N GLY A 395 3.17 -11.93 19.56
CA GLY A 395 3.83 -11.52 20.80
C GLY A 395 3.04 -11.94 22.05
N ILE A 396 1.71 -11.84 22.00
CA ILE A 396 0.80 -12.29 23.06
C ILE A 396 0.86 -13.82 23.20
N ALA A 397 0.79 -14.56 22.10
CA ALA A 397 0.89 -16.02 22.09
C ALA A 397 2.19 -16.49 22.74
N ILE A 398 3.33 -15.92 22.38
CA ILE A 398 4.62 -16.23 23.02
C ILE A 398 4.60 -15.89 24.52
N ALA A 399 3.89 -14.84 24.94
CA ALA A 399 3.82 -14.45 26.34
C ALA A 399 2.97 -15.42 27.18
N ILE A 400 1.91 -16.01 26.65
CA ILE A 400 0.96 -16.89 27.38
C ILE A 400 1.71 -18.04 28.04
N GLY A 401 2.59 -18.73 27.33
CA GLY A 401 3.37 -19.84 27.83
C GLY A 401 4.26 -19.48 29.02
N ALA A 402 4.90 -18.31 28.99
CA ALA A 402 5.74 -17.82 30.06
C ALA A 402 4.97 -17.22 31.26
N MET A 403 3.78 -16.66 30.99
CA MET A 403 2.93 -16.06 32.03
C MET A 403 2.36 -17.10 33.00
N VAL A 404 2.02 -18.28 32.50
CA VAL A 404 1.39 -19.32 33.29
C VAL A 404 2.35 -19.94 34.30
N ASP A 405 3.64 -20.00 33.98
CA ASP A 405 4.68 -20.61 34.82
C ASP A 405 4.74 -19.99 36.22
N ALA A 406 4.74 -18.66 36.30
CA ALA A 406 4.77 -17.93 37.57
C ALA A 406 3.57 -18.28 38.47
N ALA A 407 2.37 -18.41 37.90
CA ALA A 407 1.20 -18.81 38.67
C ALA A 407 1.27 -20.27 39.15
N ILE A 408 1.75 -21.18 38.32
CA ILE A 408 1.89 -22.60 38.62
C ILE A 408 2.87 -22.81 39.78
N VAL A 409 4.07 -22.19 39.71
CA VAL A 409 5.11 -22.37 40.74
C VAL A 409 4.61 -21.83 42.08
N MET A 410 3.89 -20.72 42.10
CA MET A 410 3.31 -20.15 43.32
C MET A 410 2.24 -21.06 43.93
N ILE A 411 1.36 -21.62 43.09
CA ILE A 411 0.32 -22.56 43.50
C ILE A 411 0.95 -23.87 44.06
N GLU A 412 1.97 -24.37 43.38
CA GLU A 412 2.67 -25.57 43.80
C GLU A 412 3.32 -25.39 45.16
N ASN A 413 4.00 -24.24 45.40
CA ASN A 413 4.56 -23.95 46.68
C ASN A 413 3.48 -23.82 47.78
N ALA A 414 2.34 -23.20 47.45
CA ALA A 414 1.20 -23.16 48.38
C ALA A 414 0.67 -24.56 48.71
N HIS A 415 0.59 -25.48 47.73
CA HIS A 415 0.22 -26.88 47.97
C HIS A 415 1.23 -27.56 48.90
N LYS A 416 2.54 -27.43 48.70
CA LYS A 416 3.58 -27.99 49.53
C LYS A 416 3.48 -27.47 50.97
N ARG A 417 3.28 -26.20 51.20
CA ARG A 417 3.13 -25.59 52.53
C ARG A 417 1.84 -26.02 53.22
N LEU A 418 0.75 -26.13 52.49
CA LEU A 418 -0.51 -26.65 53.05
C LEU A 418 -0.43 -28.14 53.40
N GLU A 419 0.29 -28.92 52.60
CA GLU A 419 0.56 -30.33 52.90
C GLU A 419 1.48 -30.49 54.12
N GLN A 420 2.52 -29.65 54.26
CA GLN A 420 3.39 -29.63 55.44
C GLN A 420 2.60 -29.27 56.69
N TRP A 421 1.77 -28.23 56.63
CA TRP A 421 0.88 -27.89 57.75
C TRP A 421 0.00 -29.05 58.19
N ARG A 422 -0.61 -29.76 57.25
CA ARG A 422 -1.47 -30.92 57.50
C ARG A 422 -0.69 -32.05 58.21
N ARG A 423 0.56 -32.30 57.86
CA ARG A 423 1.43 -33.29 58.52
C ARG A 423 1.80 -32.88 59.92
N GLU A 424 1.97 -31.60 60.24
CA GLU A 424 2.31 -31.07 61.54
C GLU A 424 1.12 -30.96 62.50
N HIS A 425 -0.11 -31.03 61.98
CA HIS A 425 -1.35 -30.81 62.75
C HIS A 425 -2.33 -32.01 62.62
N ASP A 426 -1.85 -33.24 62.73
CA ASP A 426 -2.63 -34.50 62.74
C ASP A 426 -3.68 -34.62 61.62
N GLY A 427 -3.36 -34.14 60.43
CA GLY A 427 -4.24 -34.22 59.28
C GLY A 427 -5.25 -33.08 59.13
N ALA A 428 -5.29 -32.10 60.04
CA ALA A 428 -6.18 -30.94 60.00
C ALA A 428 -5.73 -29.93 58.96
N MET A 429 -6.67 -29.38 58.18
CA MET A 429 -6.39 -28.27 57.24
C MET A 429 -6.46 -26.93 57.97
N PRO A 430 -5.57 -25.99 57.66
CA PRO A 430 -5.61 -24.65 58.24
C PRO A 430 -6.92 -23.95 57.82
N ALA A 431 -7.53 -23.25 58.82
CA ALA A 431 -8.77 -22.51 58.62
C ALA A 431 -8.61 -21.06 59.06
N GLY A 432 -9.48 -20.16 58.54
CA GLY A 432 -9.51 -18.75 58.94
C GLY A 432 -8.19 -18.02 58.80
N ALA A 433 -7.65 -17.50 59.91
CA ALA A 433 -6.42 -16.72 59.88
C ALA A 433 -5.17 -17.56 59.56
N ASP A 434 -5.13 -18.82 60.02
CA ASP A 434 -3.99 -19.70 59.78
C ASP A 434 -3.86 -20.06 58.30
N HIS A 435 -4.99 -20.27 57.59
CA HIS A 435 -4.97 -20.50 56.14
C HIS A 435 -4.32 -19.32 55.41
N TRP A 436 -4.72 -18.09 55.74
CA TRP A 436 -4.13 -16.90 55.14
C TRP A 436 -2.66 -16.74 55.50
N ARG A 437 -2.23 -17.14 56.72
CA ARG A 437 -0.83 -17.12 57.11
C ARG A 437 0.00 -18.07 56.22
N VAL A 438 -0.43 -19.33 56.09
CA VAL A 438 0.25 -20.34 55.25
C VAL A 438 0.37 -19.88 53.79
N ILE A 439 -0.72 -19.34 53.24
CA ILE A 439 -0.69 -18.80 51.85
C ILE A 439 0.25 -17.58 51.74
N THR A 440 0.26 -16.72 52.77
CA THR A 440 1.17 -15.55 52.75
C THR A 440 2.64 -16.01 52.79
N ASP A 441 2.97 -16.94 53.66
CA ASP A 441 4.35 -17.47 53.83
C ASP A 441 4.80 -18.19 52.55
N ALA A 442 3.94 -19.03 51.97
CA ALA A 442 4.22 -19.67 50.68
C ALA A 442 4.45 -18.65 49.55
N SER A 443 3.66 -17.55 49.51
CA SER A 443 3.80 -16.51 48.50
C SER A 443 5.05 -15.66 48.69
N LEU A 444 5.45 -15.40 49.96
CA LEU A 444 6.67 -14.65 50.28
C LEU A 444 7.94 -15.42 49.97
N GLU A 445 7.91 -16.75 50.06
CA GLU A 445 9.06 -17.59 49.77
C GLU A 445 9.48 -17.59 48.31
N VAL A 446 8.52 -17.72 47.38
CA VAL A 446 8.81 -17.83 45.96
C VAL A 446 8.50 -16.55 45.16
N GLY A 447 7.63 -15.69 45.66
CA GLY A 447 7.16 -14.49 44.94
C GLY A 447 8.27 -13.55 44.46
N PRO A 448 9.26 -13.19 45.32
CA PRO A 448 10.39 -12.35 44.86
C PRO A 448 11.20 -12.98 43.72
N ALA A 449 11.50 -14.29 43.79
CA ALA A 449 12.25 -14.99 42.75
C ALA A 449 11.49 -15.03 41.42
N LEU A 450 10.19 -15.32 41.48
CA LEU A 450 9.33 -15.34 40.31
C LEU A 450 9.20 -13.97 39.65
N PHE A 451 9.03 -12.91 40.46
CA PHE A 451 8.99 -11.56 39.92
C PHE A 451 10.26 -11.18 39.17
N PHE A 452 11.43 -11.45 39.76
CA PHE A 452 12.69 -11.17 39.11
C PHE A 452 12.93 -12.07 37.87
N SER A 453 12.52 -13.33 37.90
CA SER A 453 12.56 -14.22 36.73
C SER A 453 11.76 -13.66 35.57
N LEU A 454 10.49 -13.27 35.81
CA LEU A 454 9.66 -12.65 34.78
C LEU A 454 10.23 -11.30 34.30
N LEU A 455 10.80 -10.51 35.21
CA LEU A 455 11.46 -9.26 34.87
C LEU A 455 12.68 -9.51 33.96
N ILE A 456 13.51 -10.50 34.25
CA ILE A 456 14.66 -10.88 33.39
C ILE A 456 14.18 -11.33 32.01
N ILE A 457 13.13 -12.16 31.93
CA ILE A 457 12.53 -12.56 30.64
C ILE A 457 11.98 -11.35 29.89
N THR A 458 11.35 -10.41 30.57
CA THR A 458 10.88 -9.16 29.97
C THR A 458 12.04 -8.34 29.39
N LEU A 459 13.12 -8.17 30.17
CA LEU A 459 14.32 -7.41 29.77
C LEU A 459 15.10 -8.12 28.65
N SER A 460 15.01 -9.43 28.52
CA SER A 460 15.70 -10.17 27.45
C SER A 460 15.24 -9.78 26.03
N PHE A 461 14.08 -9.12 25.91
CA PHE A 461 13.53 -8.62 24.65
C PHE A 461 13.96 -7.16 24.31
N LEU A 462 14.67 -6.48 25.22
CA LEU A 462 15.17 -5.14 24.95
C LEU A 462 16.00 -5.01 23.67
N PRO A 463 16.83 -5.97 23.25
CA PRO A 463 17.57 -5.87 22.00
C PRO A 463 16.68 -5.72 20.75
N ILE A 464 15.42 -6.18 20.77
CA ILE A 464 14.50 -6.01 19.63
C ILE A 464 14.15 -4.53 19.41
N PHE A 465 14.15 -3.73 20.47
CA PHE A 465 13.89 -2.28 20.37
C PHE A 465 15.05 -1.48 19.75
N THR A 466 16.21 -2.09 19.55
CA THR A 466 17.35 -1.48 18.85
C THR A 466 17.32 -1.76 17.34
N LEU A 467 16.35 -2.54 16.85
CA LEU A 467 16.14 -2.73 15.43
C LEU A 467 15.62 -1.42 14.81
N GLU A 468 16.18 -1.06 13.69
CA GLU A 468 15.88 0.17 12.96
C GLU A 468 15.13 -0.13 11.65
N ALA A 469 14.62 0.92 11.02
CA ALA A 469 13.96 0.88 9.73
C ALA A 469 12.80 -0.14 9.68
N GLN A 470 12.68 -0.91 8.61
CA GLN A 470 11.57 -1.85 8.41
C GLN A 470 11.57 -3.01 9.39
N GLU A 471 12.75 -3.49 9.78
CA GLU A 471 12.90 -4.57 10.78
C GLU A 471 12.34 -4.11 12.13
N GLY A 472 12.68 -2.88 12.53
CA GLY A 472 12.13 -2.28 13.75
C GLY A 472 10.61 -2.19 13.72
N ARG A 473 10.03 -1.68 12.63
CA ARG A 473 8.56 -1.57 12.47
C ARG A 473 7.87 -2.92 12.45
N LEU A 474 8.48 -3.93 11.82
CA LEU A 474 7.92 -5.27 11.75
C LEU A 474 7.88 -5.92 13.14
N PHE A 475 9.00 -5.87 13.90
CA PHE A 475 9.15 -6.62 15.15
C PHE A 475 8.76 -5.83 16.40
N ALA A 476 8.72 -4.49 16.35
CA ALA A 476 8.34 -3.66 17.49
C ALA A 476 6.96 -4.01 18.08
N PRO A 477 5.88 -4.22 17.31
CA PRO A 477 4.59 -4.63 17.86
C PRO A 477 4.65 -5.94 18.63
N LEU A 478 5.42 -6.93 18.16
CA LEU A 478 5.66 -8.21 18.85
C LEU A 478 6.40 -7.99 20.19
N ALA A 479 7.47 -7.20 20.16
CA ALA A 479 8.28 -6.91 21.34
C ALA A 479 7.48 -6.14 22.40
N PHE A 480 6.72 -5.12 22.00
CA PHE A 480 5.88 -4.34 22.90
C PHE A 480 4.81 -5.21 23.56
N THR A 481 4.03 -5.96 22.77
CA THR A 481 2.91 -6.75 23.30
C THR A 481 3.38 -7.86 24.23
N LYS A 482 4.46 -8.56 23.88
CA LYS A 482 5.07 -9.53 24.78
C LYS A 482 5.56 -8.88 26.07
N THR A 483 6.28 -7.78 25.97
CA THR A 483 6.81 -7.05 27.14
C THR A 483 5.68 -6.60 28.07
N TYR A 484 4.59 -6.06 27.52
CA TYR A 484 3.44 -5.61 28.33
C TYR A 484 2.71 -6.78 28.99
N ALA A 485 2.47 -7.87 28.27
CA ALA A 485 1.85 -9.06 28.81
C ALA A 485 2.69 -9.68 29.94
N MET A 486 4.02 -9.75 29.75
CA MET A 486 4.95 -10.27 30.76
C MET A 486 5.04 -9.36 32.00
N ALA A 487 5.10 -8.05 31.82
CA ALA A 487 5.10 -7.10 32.93
C ALA A 487 3.78 -7.15 33.71
N ALA A 488 2.65 -7.28 33.03
CA ALA A 488 1.35 -7.49 33.65
C ALA A 488 1.31 -8.80 34.44
N ALA A 489 1.83 -9.90 33.87
CA ALA A 489 1.92 -11.18 34.57
C ALA A 489 2.78 -11.12 35.85
N ALA A 490 3.93 -10.43 35.78
CA ALA A 490 4.78 -10.22 36.98
C ALA A 490 4.04 -9.42 38.04
N GLY A 491 3.29 -8.39 37.68
CA GLY A 491 2.43 -7.64 38.61
C GLY A 491 1.31 -8.49 39.21
N LEU A 492 0.59 -9.24 38.37
CA LEU A 492 -0.51 -10.12 38.82
C LEU A 492 -0.01 -11.28 39.70
N ALA A 493 1.17 -11.81 39.43
CA ALA A 493 1.76 -12.87 40.23
C ALA A 493 2.00 -12.48 41.69
N VAL A 494 2.39 -11.23 41.96
CA VAL A 494 2.64 -10.73 43.31
C VAL A 494 1.43 -10.03 43.97
N THR A 495 0.38 -9.75 43.21
CA THR A 495 -0.84 -9.07 43.70
C THR A 495 -2.05 -10.00 43.72
N LEU A 496 -2.55 -10.39 42.55
CA LEU A 496 -3.79 -11.14 42.41
C LEU A 496 -3.64 -12.62 42.74
N THR A 497 -2.57 -13.28 42.27
CA THR A 497 -2.38 -14.72 42.48
C THR A 497 -2.39 -15.13 43.94
N PRO A 498 -1.68 -14.46 44.89
CA PRO A 498 -1.77 -14.73 46.30
C PRO A 498 -3.18 -14.59 46.90
N VAL A 499 -3.92 -13.61 46.44
CA VAL A 499 -5.31 -13.36 46.90
C VAL A 499 -6.24 -14.47 46.41
N LEU A 500 -6.16 -14.83 45.12
CA LEU A 500 -6.97 -15.93 44.56
C LEU A 500 -6.63 -17.27 45.17
N MET A 501 -5.36 -17.54 45.45
CA MET A 501 -4.94 -18.75 46.16
C MET A 501 -5.63 -18.84 47.54
N GLY A 502 -5.65 -17.73 48.30
CA GLY A 502 -6.31 -17.68 49.61
C GLY A 502 -7.82 -17.89 49.56
N TYR A 503 -8.50 -17.52 48.49
CA TYR A 503 -9.94 -17.74 48.32
C TYR A 503 -10.26 -19.14 47.74
N TRP A 504 -9.50 -19.64 46.75
CA TRP A 504 -9.86 -20.81 45.97
C TRP A 504 -9.12 -22.07 46.36
N ILE A 505 -7.90 -22.05 46.89
CA ILE A 505 -7.17 -23.23 47.34
C ILE A 505 -7.70 -23.64 48.69
N ARG A 506 -8.83 -24.36 48.71
CA ARG A 506 -9.50 -24.87 49.89
C ARG A 506 -9.95 -26.31 49.69
N GLY A 507 -10.06 -27.02 50.80
CA GLY A 507 -10.49 -28.42 50.80
C GLY A 507 -9.33 -29.41 50.81
N ARG A 508 -9.60 -30.65 50.46
CA ARG A 508 -8.58 -31.73 50.46
C ARG A 508 -7.68 -31.58 49.23
N ILE A 509 -6.47 -31.15 49.43
CA ILE A 509 -5.44 -31.02 48.39
C ILE A 509 -4.83 -32.42 48.23
N PRO A 510 -4.79 -32.99 46.99
CA PRO A 510 -4.14 -34.27 46.73
C PRO A 510 -2.63 -34.18 47.02
N GLU A 511 -2.06 -35.22 47.58
CA GLU A 511 -0.61 -35.30 47.74
C GLU A 511 0.06 -35.38 46.38
N GLU A 512 1.24 -34.74 46.22
CA GLU A 512 1.99 -34.73 44.97
C GLU A 512 2.23 -36.15 44.42
N ARG A 513 2.43 -37.15 45.33
CA ARG A 513 2.56 -38.55 44.97
C ARG A 513 1.25 -39.26 44.57
N ALA A 514 0.12 -38.64 44.82
CA ALA A 514 -1.19 -39.20 44.43
C ALA A 514 -1.44 -39.11 42.93
N ASN A 515 -0.82 -38.13 42.22
CA ASN A 515 -0.95 -37.98 40.78
C ASN A 515 -0.13 -39.09 40.05
N PRO A 516 -0.78 -40.02 39.34
CA PRO A 516 -0.09 -41.13 38.67
C PRO A 516 0.88 -40.64 37.58
N LEU A 517 0.56 -39.53 36.92
CA LEU A 517 1.41 -38.96 35.90
C LEU A 517 2.70 -38.39 36.50
N ASN A 518 2.59 -37.58 37.54
CA ASN A 518 3.77 -37.06 38.26
C ASN A 518 4.67 -38.16 38.79
N ARG A 519 4.08 -39.27 39.32
CA ARG A 519 4.83 -40.41 39.79
C ARG A 519 5.57 -41.13 38.65
N ALA A 520 4.91 -41.34 37.50
CA ALA A 520 5.53 -41.98 36.33
C ALA A 520 6.68 -41.12 35.79
N LEU A 521 6.45 -39.83 35.63
CA LEU A 521 7.48 -38.91 35.18
C LEU A 521 8.67 -38.77 36.14
N ALA A 522 8.40 -38.69 37.47
CA ALA A 522 9.44 -38.64 38.47
C ALA A 522 10.27 -39.91 38.52
N SER A 523 9.62 -41.11 38.38
CA SER A 523 10.29 -42.39 38.33
C SER A 523 11.18 -42.57 37.09
N ALA A 524 10.76 -42.03 35.93
CA ALA A 524 11.53 -42.01 34.69
C ALA A 524 12.69 -41.00 34.72
N TYR A 525 12.49 -39.85 35.36
CA TYR A 525 13.47 -38.78 35.38
C TYR A 525 14.58 -39.00 36.44
N ARG A 526 14.27 -39.62 37.56
CA ARG A 526 15.22 -39.86 38.64
C ARG A 526 16.51 -40.60 38.20
N PRO A 527 16.46 -41.72 37.44
CA PRO A 527 17.67 -42.37 36.94
C PRO A 527 18.50 -41.48 36.03
N ALA A 528 17.84 -40.60 35.22
CA ALA A 528 18.54 -39.68 34.33
C ALA A 528 19.30 -38.59 35.10
N ILE A 529 18.70 -38.04 36.16
CA ILE A 529 19.37 -37.08 37.05
C ILE A 529 20.52 -37.74 37.85
N ASP A 530 20.28 -38.93 38.45
CA ASP A 530 21.30 -39.65 39.17
C ASP A 530 22.48 -39.98 38.25
N GLY A 531 22.24 -40.42 37.04
CA GLY A 531 23.26 -40.64 36.01
C GLY A 531 24.04 -39.38 35.61
N ALA A 532 23.33 -38.26 35.44
CA ALA A 532 23.94 -36.97 35.11
C ALA A 532 24.83 -36.48 36.24
N LEU A 533 24.39 -36.59 37.49
CA LEU A 533 25.16 -36.21 38.66
C LEU A 533 26.39 -37.13 38.91
N ALA A 534 26.22 -38.42 38.59
CA ALA A 534 27.33 -39.36 38.70
C ALA A 534 28.43 -39.13 37.62
N HIS A 535 28.06 -38.64 36.45
CA HIS A 535 28.98 -38.47 35.33
C HIS A 535 28.98 -37.03 34.78
N PRO A 536 29.24 -35.97 35.57
CA PRO A 536 29.05 -34.56 35.17
C PRO A 536 29.98 -34.19 33.98
N ARG A 537 31.20 -34.74 33.91
CA ARG A 537 32.14 -34.47 32.81
C ARG A 537 31.63 -34.98 31.47
N PHE A 538 30.94 -36.14 31.46
CA PHE A 538 30.36 -36.70 30.27
C PHE A 538 29.18 -35.85 29.80
N VAL A 539 28.34 -35.38 30.74
CA VAL A 539 27.17 -34.51 30.40
C VAL A 539 27.65 -33.20 29.83
N ILE A 540 28.69 -32.57 30.43
CA ILE A 540 29.27 -31.34 29.93
C ILE A 540 29.89 -31.58 28.52
N ALA A 541 30.64 -32.67 28.35
CA ALA A 541 31.23 -32.99 27.04
C ALA A 541 30.14 -33.25 25.99
N ALA A 542 29.09 -33.95 26.31
CA ALA A 542 27.95 -34.21 25.44
C ALA A 542 27.22 -32.90 25.07
N ALA A 543 27.03 -31.99 26.04
CA ALA A 543 26.44 -30.67 25.80
C ALA A 543 27.31 -29.80 24.86
N LEU A 544 28.65 -29.82 25.05
CA LEU A 544 29.57 -29.11 24.16
C LEU A 544 29.58 -29.70 22.76
N VAL A 545 29.51 -31.01 22.61
CA VAL A 545 29.39 -31.68 21.30
C VAL A 545 28.07 -31.31 20.64
N ALA A 546 26.95 -31.34 21.38
CA ALA A 546 25.64 -30.91 20.90
C ALA A 546 25.67 -29.45 20.44
N LEU A 547 26.29 -28.55 21.21
CA LEU A 547 26.46 -27.14 20.82
C LEU A 547 27.31 -27.01 19.56
N ALA A 548 28.42 -27.77 19.46
CA ALA A 548 29.27 -27.76 18.28
C ALA A 548 28.53 -28.25 17.01
N THR A 549 27.63 -29.23 17.14
CA THR A 549 26.84 -29.72 16.00
C THR A 549 25.84 -28.69 15.47
N VAL A 550 25.45 -27.70 16.27
CA VAL A 550 24.54 -26.61 15.82
C VAL A 550 25.22 -25.68 14.82
N VAL A 551 26.57 -25.56 14.89
CA VAL A 551 27.33 -24.70 13.97
C VAL A 551 27.12 -25.11 12.49
N TRP A 552 27.06 -26.41 12.22
CA TRP A 552 26.91 -26.91 10.86
C TRP A 552 25.54 -26.55 10.21
N PRO A 553 24.36 -26.79 10.81
CA PRO A 553 23.11 -26.30 10.25
C PRO A 553 23.02 -24.77 10.24
N LEU A 554 23.55 -24.07 11.27
CA LEU A 554 23.53 -22.61 11.35
C LEU A 554 24.23 -21.95 10.15
N THR A 555 25.37 -22.51 9.70
CA THR A 555 26.08 -22.00 8.52
C THR A 555 25.39 -22.32 7.19
N ARG A 556 24.36 -23.17 7.20
CA ARG A 556 23.59 -23.55 6.00
C ARG A 556 22.19 -22.99 5.98
N LEU A 557 21.75 -22.35 7.04
CA LEU A 557 20.48 -21.64 7.05
C LEU A 557 20.58 -20.42 6.11
N GLY A 558 19.61 -20.28 5.23
CA GLY A 558 19.42 -19.08 4.43
C GLY A 558 18.84 -17.94 5.28
N ALA A 559 18.87 -16.72 4.74
CA ALA A 559 18.27 -15.56 5.38
C ALA A 559 17.31 -14.84 4.42
N GLU A 560 16.12 -14.53 4.93
CA GLU A 560 15.08 -13.78 4.25
C GLU A 560 14.52 -12.70 5.17
N PHE A 561 14.07 -11.59 4.60
CA PHE A 561 13.50 -10.49 5.37
C PHE A 561 12.12 -10.84 5.97
N MET A 562 11.24 -11.38 5.14
CA MET A 562 9.89 -11.81 5.56
C MET A 562 9.58 -13.21 5.04
N PRO A 563 8.89 -14.04 5.83
CA PRO A 563 8.38 -15.33 5.35
C PRO A 563 7.36 -15.12 4.21
N VAL A 564 7.18 -16.16 3.41
CA VAL A 564 6.11 -16.18 2.40
C VAL A 564 4.76 -16.12 3.13
N MET A 565 3.95 -15.13 2.78
CA MET A 565 2.61 -14.97 3.35
C MET A 565 1.58 -15.42 2.33
N ASP A 566 0.61 -16.18 2.79
CA ASP A 566 -0.58 -16.51 2.02
C ASP A 566 -1.66 -15.46 2.28
N GLU A 567 -1.82 -14.54 1.34
CA GLU A 567 -2.81 -13.47 1.41
C GLU A 567 -4.19 -13.95 0.91
N GLY A 568 -4.27 -15.14 0.32
CA GLY A 568 -5.49 -15.69 -0.27
C GLY A 568 -5.80 -15.15 -1.66
N ASP A 569 -5.20 -14.02 -2.03
CA ASP A 569 -5.29 -13.40 -3.36
C ASP A 569 -3.89 -13.36 -3.99
N LEU A 570 -3.83 -13.22 -5.31
CA LEU A 570 -2.59 -13.10 -6.06
C LEU A 570 -2.57 -11.79 -6.85
N LEU A 571 -1.37 -11.28 -7.10
CA LEU A 571 -1.11 -10.15 -7.99
C LEU A 571 -0.21 -10.64 -9.13
N TYR A 572 -0.67 -10.48 -10.36
CA TYR A 572 0.11 -10.74 -11.55
C TYR A 572 0.72 -9.43 -12.06
N MET A 573 2.04 -9.37 -12.14
CA MET A 573 2.78 -8.19 -12.57
C MET A 573 3.81 -8.54 -13.67
N PRO A 574 3.36 -8.84 -14.89
CA PRO A 574 4.29 -9.17 -15.96
C PRO A 574 5.17 -7.97 -16.32
N THR A 575 6.36 -8.25 -16.79
CA THR A 575 7.22 -7.24 -17.42
C THR A 575 6.93 -7.22 -18.91
N ALA A 576 6.41 -6.08 -19.40
CA ALA A 576 6.17 -5.83 -20.83
C ALA A 576 7.27 -4.95 -21.42
N LEU A 577 7.37 -4.94 -22.75
CA LEU A 577 8.28 -4.05 -23.47
C LEU A 577 7.79 -2.60 -23.33
N PRO A 578 8.68 -1.63 -23.08
CA PRO A 578 8.33 -0.22 -23.03
C PRO A 578 7.79 0.32 -24.36
N GLY A 579 6.99 1.41 -24.28
CA GLY A 579 6.47 2.09 -25.48
C GLY A 579 5.22 1.43 -26.08
N LEU A 580 4.47 0.64 -25.30
CA LEU A 580 3.18 0.09 -25.73
C LEU A 580 2.15 1.22 -25.94
N SER A 581 1.38 1.14 -27.05
CA SER A 581 0.19 1.97 -27.22
C SER A 581 -0.92 1.58 -26.24
N ALA A 582 -1.82 2.51 -25.90
CA ALA A 582 -2.97 2.23 -25.04
C ALA A 582 -3.85 1.10 -25.58
N ALA A 583 -4.06 1.06 -26.90
CA ALA A 583 -4.82 -0.02 -27.55
C ALA A 583 -4.14 -1.38 -27.40
N LYS A 584 -2.81 -1.46 -27.59
CA LYS A 584 -2.08 -2.71 -27.43
C LYS A 584 -2.00 -3.15 -25.96
N ALA A 585 -1.86 -2.21 -25.02
CA ALA A 585 -1.91 -2.50 -23.60
C ALA A 585 -3.28 -3.06 -23.19
N SER A 586 -4.39 -2.49 -23.69
CA SER A 586 -5.75 -2.99 -23.47
C SER A 586 -5.94 -4.41 -24.02
N GLU A 587 -5.51 -4.66 -25.27
CA GLU A 587 -5.58 -5.99 -25.90
C GLU A 587 -4.81 -7.04 -25.10
N LEU A 588 -3.57 -6.74 -24.70
CA LEU A 588 -2.75 -7.67 -23.92
C LEU A 588 -3.34 -7.92 -22.54
N LEU A 589 -3.84 -6.88 -21.86
CA LEU A 589 -4.47 -6.98 -20.57
C LEU A 589 -5.69 -7.91 -20.63
N GLN A 590 -6.59 -7.66 -21.58
CA GLN A 590 -7.79 -8.51 -21.78
C GLN A 590 -7.42 -9.96 -22.10
N GLN A 591 -6.37 -10.18 -22.92
CA GLN A 591 -5.91 -11.51 -23.25
C GLN A 591 -5.36 -12.26 -22.02
N THR A 592 -4.50 -11.62 -21.23
CA THR A 592 -3.93 -12.22 -20.01
C THR A 592 -4.99 -12.51 -18.98
N ASP A 593 -5.91 -11.58 -18.75
CA ASP A 593 -6.96 -11.70 -17.75
C ASP A 593 -7.95 -12.82 -18.12
N ARG A 594 -8.26 -12.97 -19.40
CA ARG A 594 -9.06 -14.10 -19.90
C ARG A 594 -8.35 -15.44 -19.68
N MET A 595 -7.03 -15.53 -19.91
CA MET A 595 -6.26 -16.74 -19.65
C MET A 595 -6.23 -17.08 -18.15
N ILE A 596 -6.05 -16.08 -17.27
CA ILE A 596 -6.05 -16.27 -15.82
C ILE A 596 -7.42 -16.78 -15.36
N LYS A 597 -8.50 -16.19 -15.87
CA LYS A 597 -9.88 -16.56 -15.53
C LYS A 597 -10.25 -18.00 -15.89
N MET A 598 -9.53 -18.65 -16.80
CA MET A 598 -9.75 -20.07 -17.16
C MET A 598 -9.38 -21.05 -16.04
N VAL A 599 -8.54 -20.66 -15.07
CA VAL A 599 -8.14 -21.52 -13.95
C VAL A 599 -9.31 -21.65 -12.97
N PRO A 600 -9.77 -22.88 -12.65
CA PRO A 600 -11.03 -23.10 -11.92
C PRO A 600 -11.06 -22.48 -10.51
N GLU A 601 -9.93 -22.34 -9.85
CA GLU A 601 -9.77 -21.75 -8.52
C GLU A 601 -9.87 -20.22 -8.51
N VAL A 602 -9.85 -19.58 -9.70
CA VAL A 602 -9.98 -18.13 -9.83
C VAL A 602 -11.43 -17.71 -9.75
N GLU A 603 -11.76 -16.83 -8.81
CA GLU A 603 -13.09 -16.26 -8.64
C GLU A 603 -13.28 -15.02 -9.52
N SER A 604 -12.35 -14.06 -9.45
CA SER A 604 -12.39 -12.86 -10.27
C SER A 604 -11.00 -12.39 -10.64
N VAL A 605 -10.91 -11.66 -11.76
CA VAL A 605 -9.67 -11.11 -12.30
C VAL A 605 -9.92 -9.64 -12.60
N PHE A 606 -9.13 -8.76 -11.99
CA PHE A 606 -9.20 -7.33 -12.24
C PHE A 606 -7.83 -6.82 -12.65
N GLY A 607 -7.69 -6.54 -13.93
CA GLY A 607 -6.45 -6.07 -14.53
C GLY A 607 -6.38 -4.55 -14.63
N LYS A 608 -5.18 -4.02 -14.38
CA LYS A 608 -4.81 -2.62 -14.58
C LYS A 608 -3.55 -2.56 -15.45
N ALA A 609 -3.56 -1.74 -16.48
CA ALA A 609 -2.37 -1.33 -17.21
C ALA A 609 -2.18 0.18 -17.08
N GLY A 610 -0.97 0.60 -16.73
CA GLY A 610 -0.69 2.01 -16.41
C GLY A 610 -1.12 2.39 -15.00
N ARG A 611 -1.51 3.66 -14.80
CA ARG A 611 -1.76 4.22 -13.46
C ARG A 611 -3.22 4.54 -13.19
N ALA A 612 -3.61 4.43 -11.92
CA ALA A 612 -4.78 5.11 -11.39
C ALA A 612 -4.50 6.62 -11.32
N ASP A 613 -5.55 7.44 -11.30
CA ASP A 613 -5.37 8.90 -11.24
C ASP A 613 -5.17 9.38 -9.80
N THR A 614 -4.00 9.07 -9.27
CA THR A 614 -3.54 9.45 -7.93
C THR A 614 -2.05 9.75 -7.94
N ALA A 615 -1.59 10.51 -6.93
CA ALA A 615 -0.17 10.75 -6.70
C ALA A 615 0.57 9.51 -6.15
N THR A 616 -0.14 8.50 -5.66
CA THR A 616 0.45 7.29 -5.06
C THR A 616 0.76 6.17 -6.06
N ASP A 617 0.47 6.37 -7.35
CA ASP A 617 0.65 5.35 -8.40
C ASP A 617 1.49 5.85 -9.59
N PRO A 618 2.82 5.93 -9.50
CA PRO A 618 3.71 6.36 -10.58
C PRO A 618 3.98 5.22 -11.55
N ALA A 619 2.93 4.66 -12.18
CA ALA A 619 3.05 3.53 -13.08
C ALA A 619 3.05 3.97 -14.55
N PRO A 620 4.01 3.50 -15.40
CA PRO A 620 3.96 3.67 -16.84
C PRO A 620 2.93 2.72 -17.46
N LEU A 621 2.51 2.98 -18.70
CA LEU A 621 1.44 2.21 -19.37
C LEU A 621 1.80 0.72 -19.59
N GLU A 622 3.08 0.40 -19.73
CA GLU A 622 3.61 -0.97 -19.82
C GLU A 622 3.67 -1.72 -18.48
N MET A 623 3.30 -1.09 -17.38
CA MET A 623 3.18 -1.74 -16.07
C MET A 623 1.78 -2.33 -15.92
N PHE A 624 1.72 -3.64 -15.92
CA PHE A 624 0.49 -4.39 -15.70
C PHE A 624 0.41 -4.83 -14.24
N GLU A 625 -0.75 -4.68 -13.64
CA GLU A 625 -1.08 -5.16 -12.30
C GLU A 625 -2.47 -5.80 -12.36
N THR A 626 -2.54 -7.12 -12.30
CA THR A 626 -3.81 -7.85 -12.29
C THR A 626 -4.03 -8.48 -10.91
N THR A 627 -5.04 -8.02 -10.20
CA THR A 627 -5.50 -8.61 -8.94
C THR A 627 -6.36 -9.84 -9.24
N ILE A 628 -6.00 -10.96 -8.64
CA ILE A 628 -6.64 -12.26 -8.84
C ILE A 628 -7.22 -12.70 -7.49
N GLN A 629 -8.54 -12.70 -7.40
CA GLN A 629 -9.23 -13.25 -6.23
C GLN A 629 -9.41 -14.75 -6.43
N LEU A 630 -9.01 -15.51 -5.43
CA LEU A 630 -9.17 -16.96 -5.42
C LEU A 630 -10.45 -17.35 -4.66
N LYS A 631 -11.11 -18.40 -5.13
CA LYS A 631 -12.25 -19.02 -4.44
C LYS A 631 -11.86 -19.50 -3.03
N PRO A 632 -12.82 -19.68 -2.12
CA PRO A 632 -12.56 -20.32 -0.84
C PRO A 632 -11.88 -21.69 -1.02
N ARG A 633 -10.93 -22.03 -0.15
CA ARG A 633 -10.15 -23.30 -0.25
C ARG A 633 -11.03 -24.56 -0.30
N SER A 634 -12.22 -24.50 0.28
CA SER A 634 -13.20 -25.60 0.24
C SER A 634 -13.72 -25.91 -1.17
N GLU A 635 -13.60 -24.96 -2.10
CA GLU A 635 -14.04 -25.08 -3.50
C GLU A 635 -12.89 -25.42 -4.46
N TRP A 636 -11.66 -25.53 -3.94
CA TRP A 636 -10.51 -25.91 -4.76
C TRP A 636 -10.55 -27.38 -5.13
N ARG A 637 -9.99 -27.70 -6.28
CA ARG A 637 -9.79 -29.10 -6.68
C ARG A 637 -8.94 -29.85 -5.65
N ALA A 638 -9.22 -31.12 -5.44
CA ALA A 638 -8.52 -31.93 -4.43
C ALA A 638 -7.01 -31.94 -4.67
N GLY A 639 -6.23 -31.63 -3.61
CA GLY A 639 -4.77 -31.60 -3.66
C GLY A 639 -4.14 -30.33 -4.21
N MET A 640 -4.93 -29.31 -4.55
CA MET A 640 -4.40 -28.01 -4.98
C MET A 640 -3.82 -27.24 -3.79
N THR A 641 -2.67 -26.62 -3.99
CA THR A 641 -1.99 -25.72 -3.07
C THR A 641 -1.77 -24.36 -3.75
N PRO A 642 -1.53 -23.29 -3.00
CA PRO A 642 -1.22 -21.98 -3.61
C PRO A 642 -0.09 -22.06 -4.64
N GLU A 643 0.96 -22.81 -4.34
CA GLU A 643 2.11 -22.99 -5.25
C GLU A 643 1.73 -23.74 -6.52
N SER A 644 0.83 -24.72 -6.42
CA SER A 644 0.34 -25.47 -7.59
C SER A 644 -0.57 -24.61 -8.48
N ILE A 645 -1.37 -23.72 -7.89
CA ILE A 645 -2.19 -22.74 -8.62
C ILE A 645 -1.27 -21.78 -9.38
N VAL A 646 -0.26 -21.19 -8.71
CA VAL A 646 0.72 -20.32 -9.35
C VAL A 646 1.45 -21.04 -10.48
N ALA A 647 1.83 -22.31 -10.30
CA ALA A 647 2.48 -23.10 -11.35
C ALA A 647 1.53 -23.39 -12.54
N GLU A 648 0.22 -23.56 -12.29
CA GLU A 648 -0.78 -23.71 -13.36
C GLU A 648 -1.02 -22.39 -14.08
N LEU A 649 -1.15 -21.28 -13.38
CA LEU A 649 -1.25 -19.94 -13.94
C LEU A 649 -0.04 -19.61 -14.84
N ASP A 650 1.16 -19.90 -14.37
CA ASP A 650 2.41 -19.66 -15.12
C ASP A 650 2.52 -20.48 -16.42
N ARG A 651 1.90 -21.66 -16.43
CA ARG A 651 1.79 -22.48 -17.64
C ARG A 651 0.69 -22.02 -18.60
N THR A 652 -0.41 -21.52 -18.03
CA THR A 652 -1.59 -21.08 -18.80
C THR A 652 -1.35 -19.73 -19.45
N VAL A 653 -0.77 -18.78 -18.72
CA VAL A 653 -0.49 -17.43 -19.22
C VAL A 653 0.84 -17.42 -19.94
N ARG A 654 0.82 -17.62 -21.25
CA ARG A 654 2.01 -17.56 -22.11
C ARG A 654 1.76 -16.60 -23.27
N VAL A 655 2.20 -15.38 -23.10
CA VAL A 655 2.10 -14.33 -24.13
C VAL A 655 3.51 -13.94 -24.57
N PRO A 656 3.84 -14.02 -25.85
CA PRO A 656 5.15 -13.60 -26.35
C PRO A 656 5.44 -12.14 -25.98
N GLY A 657 6.63 -11.89 -25.43
CA GLY A 657 7.06 -10.55 -25.01
C GLY A 657 6.67 -10.16 -23.59
N LEU A 658 5.92 -11.00 -22.86
CA LEU A 658 5.66 -10.83 -21.44
C LEU A 658 6.46 -11.84 -20.61
N THR A 659 7.03 -11.37 -19.51
CA THR A 659 7.67 -12.23 -18.49
C THR A 659 6.77 -12.23 -17.26
N ASN A 660 6.28 -13.40 -16.87
CA ASN A 660 5.34 -13.54 -15.75
C ASN A 660 6.02 -13.31 -14.40
N VAL A 661 5.34 -12.54 -13.54
CA VAL A 661 5.69 -12.37 -12.13
C VAL A 661 4.42 -12.51 -11.31
N TRP A 662 4.42 -13.43 -10.33
CA TRP A 662 3.29 -13.74 -9.46
C TRP A 662 3.69 -13.43 -8.02
N VAL A 663 3.00 -12.52 -7.37
CA VAL A 663 3.33 -12.02 -6.03
C VAL A 663 2.07 -11.86 -5.17
N PRO A 664 2.19 -11.88 -3.84
CA PRO A 664 1.08 -11.47 -2.97
C PRO A 664 0.87 -9.95 -3.08
N PRO A 665 -0.39 -9.46 -3.08
CA PRO A 665 -0.70 -8.05 -3.34
C PRO A 665 -0.09 -7.07 -2.33
N ILE A 666 -0.24 -7.33 -1.03
CA ILE A 666 0.26 -6.43 0.03
C ILE A 666 1.79 -6.51 0.13
N ARG A 667 2.33 -7.73 0.08
CA ARG A 667 3.78 -7.94 0.11
C ARG A 667 4.49 -7.13 -0.98
N ASN A 668 3.97 -7.18 -2.21
CA ASN A 668 4.53 -6.43 -3.32
C ASN A 668 4.47 -4.91 -3.11
N ARG A 669 3.37 -4.39 -2.55
CA ARG A 669 3.26 -2.96 -2.24
C ARG A 669 4.24 -2.53 -1.16
N ILE A 670 4.46 -3.34 -0.14
CA ILE A 670 5.48 -3.10 0.89
C ILE A 670 6.87 -3.03 0.25
N ASP A 671 7.22 -4.02 -0.59
CA ASP A 671 8.51 -4.08 -1.26
C ASP A 671 8.72 -2.85 -2.16
N MET A 672 7.72 -2.46 -2.95
CA MET A 672 7.77 -1.28 -3.83
C MET A 672 7.94 0.03 -3.05
N LEU A 673 7.24 0.21 -1.94
CA LEU A 673 7.37 1.42 -1.11
C LEU A 673 8.75 1.53 -0.46
N ALA A 674 9.22 0.41 0.06
CA ALA A 674 10.49 0.34 0.76
C ALA A 674 11.69 0.60 -0.14
N THR A 675 11.73 -0.08 -1.27
CA THR A 675 12.90 -0.12 -2.14
C THR A 675 12.74 0.73 -3.42
N GLY A 676 11.51 1.05 -3.81
CA GLY A 676 11.16 1.61 -5.12
C GLY A 676 11.20 0.58 -6.24
N VAL A 677 11.33 -0.72 -5.92
CA VAL A 677 11.54 -1.84 -6.87
C VAL A 677 10.41 -2.84 -6.72
N LYS A 678 9.91 -3.38 -7.84
CA LYS A 678 8.79 -4.33 -7.90
C LYS A 678 9.19 -5.81 -7.76
N SER A 679 10.45 -6.08 -7.47
CA SER A 679 11.00 -7.44 -7.32
C SER A 679 11.69 -7.60 -5.97
N PRO A 680 11.88 -8.84 -5.48
CA PRO A 680 12.54 -9.10 -4.19
C PRO A 680 13.96 -8.54 -4.10
N ILE A 681 14.67 -8.51 -5.24
CA ILE A 681 16.01 -7.90 -5.34
C ILE A 681 16.00 -6.86 -6.44
N GLY A 682 16.52 -5.67 -6.14
CA GLY A 682 16.75 -4.61 -7.10
C GLY A 682 18.17 -4.09 -7.03
N VAL A 683 18.85 -4.02 -8.18
CA VAL A 683 20.13 -3.31 -8.28
C VAL A 683 19.87 -1.92 -8.82
N LYS A 684 20.20 -0.90 -8.02
CA LYS A 684 20.10 0.51 -8.37
C LYS A 684 21.41 1.01 -8.94
N LEU A 685 21.37 1.61 -10.13
CA LEU A 685 22.49 2.26 -10.76
C LEU A 685 22.20 3.76 -10.87
N SER A 686 23.17 4.60 -10.51
CA SER A 686 23.07 6.06 -10.64
C SER A 686 24.19 6.59 -11.52
N GLY A 687 23.87 7.54 -12.38
CA GLY A 687 24.84 8.11 -13.32
C GLY A 687 24.47 9.53 -13.79
N ALA A 688 25.32 10.07 -14.64
CA ALA A 688 25.14 11.40 -15.20
C ALA A 688 24.25 11.41 -16.44
N ASP A 689 24.22 10.31 -17.19
CA ASP A 689 23.45 10.21 -18.44
C ASP A 689 22.79 8.83 -18.59
N LEU A 690 21.67 8.80 -19.30
CA LEU A 690 20.84 7.60 -19.48
C LEU A 690 21.50 6.55 -20.36
N ALA A 691 22.35 6.92 -21.33
CA ALA A 691 22.98 5.98 -22.24
C ALA A 691 24.00 5.10 -21.51
N SER A 692 24.86 5.72 -20.69
CA SER A 692 25.82 4.99 -19.84
C SER A 692 25.11 4.09 -18.83
N LEU A 693 24.00 4.57 -18.25
CA LEU A 693 23.19 3.78 -17.31
C LEU A 693 22.55 2.56 -18.00
N ASP A 694 22.05 2.69 -19.22
CA ASP A 694 21.46 1.56 -19.98
C ASP A 694 22.50 0.48 -20.28
N VAL A 695 23.71 0.86 -20.67
CA VAL A 695 24.83 -0.09 -20.89
C VAL A 695 25.21 -0.82 -19.59
N ALA A 696 25.35 -0.08 -18.50
CA ALA A 696 25.69 -0.67 -17.20
C ALA A 696 24.58 -1.61 -16.70
N ALA A 697 23.31 -1.20 -16.84
CA ALA A 697 22.16 -2.01 -16.44
C ALA A 697 22.07 -3.33 -17.22
N ARG A 698 22.33 -3.31 -18.53
CA ARG A 698 22.40 -4.53 -19.35
C ARG A 698 23.54 -5.46 -18.93
N THR A 699 24.67 -4.90 -18.54
CA THR A 699 25.80 -5.69 -18.02
C THR A 699 25.41 -6.38 -16.72
N VAL A 700 24.82 -5.65 -15.76
CA VAL A 700 24.34 -6.22 -14.49
C VAL A 700 23.24 -7.28 -14.75
N GLU A 701 22.32 -7.06 -15.67
CA GLU A 701 21.30 -8.04 -16.07
C GLU A 701 21.94 -9.36 -16.56
N GLN A 702 22.95 -9.27 -17.42
CA GLN A 702 23.65 -10.45 -17.93
C GLN A 702 24.41 -11.21 -16.85
N LEU A 703 25.02 -10.50 -15.89
CA LEU A 703 25.70 -11.09 -14.75
C LEU A 703 24.69 -11.77 -13.82
N ALA A 704 23.57 -11.08 -13.51
CA ALA A 704 22.54 -11.60 -12.63
C ALA A 704 21.93 -12.91 -13.15
N ARG A 705 21.68 -13.01 -14.46
CA ARG A 705 21.15 -14.23 -15.08
C ARG A 705 22.05 -15.46 -14.95
N LYS A 706 23.34 -15.28 -14.64
CA LYS A 706 24.29 -16.38 -14.43
C LYS A 706 24.33 -16.83 -12.97
N VAL A 707 23.77 -16.08 -12.04
CA VAL A 707 23.78 -16.41 -10.61
C VAL A 707 22.79 -17.54 -10.33
N PRO A 708 23.22 -18.65 -9.71
CA PRO A 708 22.31 -19.74 -9.35
C PRO A 708 21.19 -19.27 -8.41
N GLY A 709 19.95 -19.66 -8.70
CA GLY A 709 18.77 -19.25 -7.93
C GLY A 709 18.03 -18.03 -8.49
N VAL A 710 18.62 -17.30 -9.42
CA VAL A 710 17.93 -16.25 -10.17
C VAL A 710 16.99 -16.89 -11.19
N SER A 711 15.70 -16.64 -11.07
CA SER A 711 14.67 -17.12 -12.01
C SER A 711 14.46 -16.17 -13.17
N SER A 712 14.56 -14.88 -12.95
CA SER A 712 14.55 -13.84 -13.98
C SER A 712 15.40 -12.65 -13.57
N ALA A 713 15.97 -11.96 -14.55
CA ALA A 713 16.61 -10.67 -14.40
C ALA A 713 16.25 -9.79 -15.59
N ALA A 714 15.81 -8.56 -15.32
CA ALA A 714 15.42 -7.60 -16.36
C ALA A 714 15.90 -6.19 -15.98
N ALA A 715 16.70 -5.60 -16.83
CA ALA A 715 17.09 -4.21 -16.73
C ALA A 715 15.95 -3.31 -17.24
N GLU A 716 15.70 -2.21 -16.56
CA GLU A 716 14.85 -1.14 -17.04
C GLU A 716 15.45 -0.53 -18.31
N ARG A 717 14.64 -0.39 -19.34
CA ARG A 717 15.10 0.06 -20.67
C ARG A 717 14.84 1.56 -20.81
N ALA A 718 15.82 2.37 -20.47
CA ALA A 718 15.68 3.83 -20.51
C ALA A 718 15.47 4.41 -21.91
N GLY A 719 15.94 3.75 -22.97
CA GLY A 719 15.93 4.27 -24.36
C GLY A 719 15.01 3.53 -25.33
N SER A 720 13.93 2.88 -24.90
CA SER A 720 13.11 2.01 -25.77
C SER A 720 11.74 2.56 -26.15
N GLY A 721 11.39 3.79 -25.76
CA GLY A 721 10.24 4.50 -26.26
C GLY A 721 10.48 5.08 -27.67
N ARG A 722 9.40 5.25 -28.44
CA ARG A 722 9.47 5.88 -29.76
C ARG A 722 9.06 7.35 -29.66
N TYR A 723 9.90 8.23 -30.20
CA TYR A 723 9.67 9.66 -30.29
C TYR A 723 9.46 10.06 -31.73
N LEU A 724 8.59 11.02 -31.94
CA LEU A 724 8.47 11.78 -33.19
C LEU A 724 9.02 13.18 -32.90
N ASP A 725 10.22 13.43 -33.35
CA ASP A 725 10.91 14.70 -33.18
C ASP A 725 10.52 15.67 -34.30
N ILE A 726 10.20 16.90 -33.93
CA ILE A 726 9.83 17.99 -34.82
C ILE A 726 10.82 19.10 -34.58
N ASP A 727 11.91 19.11 -35.35
CA ASP A 727 12.98 20.08 -35.22
C ASP A 727 12.65 21.32 -36.04
N ILE A 728 12.32 22.44 -35.40
CA ILE A 728 11.87 23.68 -36.04
C ILE A 728 13.06 24.41 -36.62
N ASP A 729 13.04 24.66 -37.93
CA ASP A 729 13.99 25.54 -38.61
C ASP A 729 13.60 27.01 -38.38
N ARG A 730 14.33 27.67 -37.45
CA ARG A 730 14.11 29.08 -37.09
C ARG A 730 14.20 30.05 -38.28
N ALA A 731 15.13 29.75 -39.20
CA ALA A 731 15.34 30.60 -40.36
C ALA A 731 14.21 30.47 -41.40
N ALA A 732 13.74 29.24 -41.61
CA ALA A 732 12.59 28.99 -42.48
C ALA A 732 11.31 29.58 -41.89
N ALA A 733 11.02 29.33 -40.59
CA ALA A 733 9.87 29.90 -39.88
C ALA A 733 9.87 31.42 -39.96
N GLY A 734 11.04 32.05 -39.65
CA GLY A 734 11.16 33.55 -39.69
C GLY A 734 10.92 34.16 -41.07
N ARG A 735 11.37 33.51 -42.16
CA ARG A 735 11.09 33.95 -43.55
C ARG A 735 9.60 33.91 -43.87
N LEU A 736 8.85 33.01 -43.22
CA LEU A 736 7.42 32.85 -43.43
C LEU A 736 6.56 33.60 -42.40
N GLY A 737 7.21 34.39 -41.54
CA GLY A 737 6.55 35.27 -40.55
C GLY A 737 6.08 34.53 -39.29
N LEU A 738 6.65 33.34 -39.01
CA LEU A 738 6.33 32.54 -37.84
C LEU A 738 7.46 32.59 -36.79
N ASN A 739 7.09 32.66 -35.53
CA ASN A 739 7.95 32.42 -34.38
C ASN A 739 7.99 30.93 -34.05
N ILE A 740 8.95 30.55 -33.22
CA ILE A 740 9.00 29.17 -32.65
C ILE A 740 7.73 28.86 -31.88
N ALA A 741 7.21 29.80 -31.08
CA ALA A 741 5.98 29.63 -30.30
C ALA A 741 4.77 29.33 -31.19
N ASP A 742 4.65 29.99 -32.34
CA ASP A 742 3.55 29.80 -33.30
C ASP A 742 3.55 28.37 -33.85
N VAL A 743 4.74 27.84 -34.21
CA VAL A 743 4.88 26.45 -34.67
C VAL A 743 4.63 25.47 -33.54
N GLN A 744 5.10 25.74 -32.31
CA GLN A 744 4.85 24.91 -31.12
C GLN A 744 3.36 24.86 -30.76
N GLU A 745 2.63 25.99 -30.86
CA GLU A 745 1.19 26.03 -30.62
C GLU A 745 0.43 25.16 -31.63
N ILE A 746 0.87 25.13 -32.87
CA ILE A 746 0.29 24.26 -33.92
C ILE A 746 0.56 22.80 -33.60
N VAL A 747 1.77 22.46 -33.20
CA VAL A 747 2.12 21.06 -32.82
C VAL A 747 1.34 20.61 -31.61
N SER A 748 1.27 21.42 -30.55
CA SER A 748 0.56 21.09 -29.30
C SER A 748 -0.95 20.97 -29.51
N GLY A 749 -1.54 21.83 -30.29
CA GLY A 749 -2.96 21.84 -30.58
C GLY A 749 -3.33 20.81 -31.67
N ALA A 750 -2.79 20.96 -32.89
CA ALA A 750 -3.18 20.13 -34.02
C ALA A 750 -2.87 18.64 -33.82
N ILE A 751 -1.71 18.31 -33.26
CA ILE A 751 -1.25 16.93 -33.03
C ILE A 751 -1.63 16.47 -31.61
N GLY A 752 -1.26 17.26 -30.61
CA GLY A 752 -1.37 16.89 -29.19
C GLY A 752 -2.79 16.91 -28.64
N GLY A 753 -3.67 17.75 -29.20
CA GLY A 753 -5.02 17.93 -28.67
C GLY A 753 -5.02 18.67 -27.33
N GLU A 754 -4.32 19.81 -27.26
CA GLU A 754 -4.23 20.63 -26.05
C GLU A 754 -5.60 21.05 -25.55
N ALA A 755 -5.80 21.00 -24.23
CA ALA A 755 -7.00 21.50 -23.58
C ALA A 755 -6.97 23.03 -23.55
N ILE A 756 -7.97 23.66 -24.15
CA ILE A 756 -8.10 25.15 -24.25
C ILE A 756 -9.10 25.72 -23.24
N GLY A 757 -9.87 24.90 -22.57
CA GLY A 757 -10.88 25.28 -21.60
C GLY A 757 -11.60 24.07 -21.02
N GLU A 758 -12.63 24.33 -20.21
CA GLU A 758 -13.47 23.29 -19.61
C GLU A 758 -14.95 23.62 -19.83
N LEU A 759 -15.70 22.64 -20.25
CA LEU A 759 -17.17 22.70 -20.27
C LEU A 759 -17.70 22.41 -18.87
N VAL A 760 -18.59 23.28 -18.41
CA VAL A 760 -19.25 23.17 -17.10
C VAL A 760 -20.64 22.58 -17.24
N ASP A 761 -20.81 21.33 -16.83
CA ASP A 761 -22.12 20.64 -16.81
C ASP A 761 -22.49 20.30 -15.37
N GLY A 762 -23.28 21.13 -14.74
CA GLY A 762 -23.62 21.01 -13.34
C GLY A 762 -22.36 20.99 -12.45
N ARG A 763 -22.07 19.83 -11.83
CA ARG A 763 -20.87 19.60 -11.02
C ARG A 763 -19.71 19.07 -11.83
N ALA A 764 -19.97 18.51 -13.00
CA ALA A 764 -18.96 17.92 -13.87
C ALA A 764 -18.18 18.98 -14.64
N ARG A 765 -16.92 18.66 -14.94
CA ARG A 765 -16.01 19.49 -15.72
C ARG A 765 -15.38 18.61 -16.78
N TYR A 766 -15.59 18.96 -18.04
CA TYR A 766 -15.08 18.22 -19.18
C TYR A 766 -14.11 19.10 -19.97
N PRO A 767 -12.87 18.63 -20.25
CA PRO A 767 -11.93 19.39 -21.06
C PRO A 767 -12.50 19.70 -22.46
N ILE A 768 -12.17 20.89 -22.96
CA ILE A 768 -12.37 21.28 -24.36
C ILE A 768 -10.99 21.27 -25.02
N SER A 769 -10.81 20.48 -26.09
CA SER A 769 -9.53 20.39 -26.79
C SER A 769 -9.66 20.75 -28.28
N LEU A 770 -8.57 21.29 -28.84
CA LEU A 770 -8.43 21.47 -30.27
C LEU A 770 -7.58 20.35 -30.86
N ARG A 771 -7.95 19.85 -32.05
CA ARG A 771 -7.12 18.89 -32.76
C ARG A 771 -7.44 18.87 -34.27
N TYR A 772 -6.51 18.36 -35.05
CA TYR A 772 -6.79 18.03 -36.44
C TYR A 772 -7.36 16.60 -36.58
N PRO A 773 -8.02 16.28 -37.71
CA PRO A 773 -8.49 14.93 -38.02
C PRO A 773 -7.36 13.90 -37.90
N ARG A 774 -7.70 12.67 -37.49
CA ARG A 774 -6.71 11.62 -37.24
C ARG A 774 -5.91 11.27 -38.50
N GLU A 775 -6.56 11.27 -39.64
CA GLU A 775 -5.98 10.97 -40.96
C GLU A 775 -4.89 11.96 -41.40
N LEU A 776 -4.80 13.13 -40.80
CA LEU A 776 -3.74 14.11 -41.07
C LEU A 776 -2.50 13.97 -40.18
N ARG A 777 -2.56 13.12 -39.14
CA ARG A 777 -1.54 13.03 -38.08
C ARG A 777 -1.19 11.59 -37.63
N ASP A 778 -1.42 10.60 -38.48
CA ASP A 778 -1.23 9.18 -38.18
C ASP A 778 0.11 8.61 -38.66
N THR A 779 0.85 9.32 -39.55
CA THR A 779 2.18 8.95 -40.00
C THR A 779 3.13 10.15 -40.01
N PRO A 780 4.47 9.95 -39.93
CA PRO A 780 5.43 11.04 -40.00
C PRO A 780 5.33 11.86 -41.29
N GLU A 781 5.07 11.20 -42.41
CA GLU A 781 4.93 11.83 -43.72
C GLU A 781 3.69 12.74 -43.79
N ARG A 782 2.56 12.29 -43.19
CA ARG A 782 1.34 13.11 -43.13
C ARG A 782 1.50 14.26 -42.15
N ILE A 783 2.24 14.08 -41.06
CA ILE A 783 2.58 15.16 -40.14
C ILE A 783 3.47 16.19 -40.82
N ALA A 784 4.42 15.80 -41.64
CA ALA A 784 5.20 16.74 -42.45
C ALA A 784 4.33 17.56 -43.44
N GLN A 785 3.28 16.94 -43.97
CA GLN A 785 2.31 17.58 -44.85
C GLN A 785 1.16 18.28 -44.10
N LEU A 786 1.20 18.31 -42.76
CA LEU A 786 0.15 18.89 -41.94
C LEU A 786 0.00 20.39 -42.28
N PRO A 787 -1.22 20.82 -42.65
CA PRO A 787 -1.46 22.20 -43.05
C PRO A 787 -1.31 23.16 -41.86
N VAL A 788 -0.54 24.19 -42.02
CA VAL A 788 -0.29 25.29 -41.09
C VAL A 788 -0.91 26.57 -41.69
N VAL A 789 -1.94 27.10 -41.03
CA VAL A 789 -2.56 28.34 -41.43
C VAL A 789 -2.03 29.46 -40.55
N THR A 790 -1.30 30.40 -41.16
CA THR A 790 -0.76 31.54 -40.42
C THR A 790 -1.83 32.59 -40.13
N ASP A 791 -1.59 33.54 -39.22
CA ASP A 791 -2.51 34.62 -38.89
C ASP A 791 -2.79 35.54 -40.11
N ASN A 792 -1.88 35.57 -41.07
CA ASN A 792 -2.06 36.28 -42.33
C ASN A 792 -2.86 35.47 -43.38
N GLY A 793 -3.33 34.28 -43.06
CA GLY A 793 -4.08 33.42 -43.97
C GLY A 793 -3.23 32.62 -44.98
N LEU A 794 -1.92 32.61 -44.86
CA LEU A 794 -1.05 31.80 -45.69
C LEU A 794 -1.13 30.32 -45.27
N LEU A 795 -1.31 29.44 -46.24
CA LEU A 795 -1.31 28.01 -46.06
C LEU A 795 0.08 27.42 -46.36
N LEU A 796 0.68 26.82 -45.41
CA LEU A 796 1.98 26.16 -45.45
C LEU A 796 1.84 24.69 -45.02
N THR A 797 2.91 23.91 -45.15
CA THR A 797 3.03 22.61 -44.51
C THR A 797 3.98 22.70 -43.32
N LEU A 798 3.81 21.82 -42.33
CA LEU A 798 4.71 21.76 -41.17
C LEU A 798 6.15 21.45 -41.64
N GLY A 799 6.32 20.65 -42.68
CA GLY A 799 7.61 20.35 -43.30
C GLY A 799 8.32 21.53 -43.96
N ASP A 800 7.61 22.67 -44.23
CA ASP A 800 8.25 23.89 -44.75
C ASP A 800 9.02 24.63 -43.64
N VAL A 801 8.71 24.37 -42.37
CA VAL A 801 9.25 25.07 -41.20
C VAL A 801 9.88 24.13 -40.15
N ALA A 802 9.81 22.82 -40.36
CA ALA A 802 10.36 21.83 -39.41
C ALA A 802 10.82 20.55 -40.15
N TYR A 803 11.85 19.89 -39.56
CA TYR A 803 12.28 18.58 -39.97
C TYR A 803 11.66 17.54 -39.02
N ILE A 804 11.00 16.51 -39.57
CA ILE A 804 10.32 15.48 -38.78
C ILE A 804 11.11 14.18 -38.87
N SER A 805 11.46 13.62 -37.71
CA SER A 805 12.20 12.36 -37.61
C SER A 805 11.66 11.46 -36.50
N VAL A 806 11.98 10.18 -36.60
CA VAL A 806 11.64 9.20 -35.56
C VAL A 806 12.92 8.82 -34.83
N SER A 807 12.93 8.97 -33.52
CA SER A 807 14.04 8.60 -32.66
C SER A 807 13.61 7.67 -31.52
N ASP A 808 14.58 7.13 -30.80
CA ASP A 808 14.36 6.36 -29.58
C ASP A 808 14.62 7.26 -28.35
N GLY A 809 13.77 7.15 -27.34
CA GLY A 809 13.89 7.94 -26.12
C GLY A 809 13.24 7.27 -24.91
N PRO A 810 13.36 7.85 -23.71
CA PRO A 810 12.80 7.28 -22.50
C PRO A 810 11.27 7.42 -22.43
N THR A 811 10.55 6.34 -22.08
CA THR A 811 9.12 6.42 -21.73
C THR A 811 8.92 6.96 -20.32
N MET A 812 9.93 6.77 -19.46
CA MET A 812 9.99 7.25 -18.09
C MET A 812 11.45 7.49 -17.73
N ILE A 813 11.71 8.55 -16.97
CA ILE A 813 13.02 8.83 -16.36
C ILE A 813 12.87 8.74 -14.84
N ARG A 814 13.82 8.07 -14.20
CA ARG A 814 13.93 8.02 -12.74
C ARG A 814 15.13 8.81 -12.27
N SER A 815 14.96 9.46 -11.13
CA SER A 815 16.05 10.09 -10.41
C SER A 815 15.98 9.76 -8.93
N GLU A 816 17.14 9.69 -8.27
CA GLU A 816 17.25 9.52 -6.82
C GLU A 816 18.28 10.51 -6.29
N ASN A 817 17.87 11.34 -5.34
CA ASN A 817 18.68 12.41 -4.76
C ASN A 817 19.31 13.34 -5.82
N GLY A 818 18.52 13.69 -6.85
CA GLY A 818 18.92 14.59 -7.93
C GLY A 818 19.90 13.96 -8.95
N ARG A 819 20.06 12.65 -8.95
CA ARG A 819 20.87 11.91 -9.93
C ARG A 819 19.96 10.97 -10.73
N LEU A 820 20.20 10.87 -12.02
CA LEU A 820 19.52 9.88 -12.87
C LEU A 820 19.80 8.48 -12.36
N ALA A 821 18.77 7.63 -12.36
CA ALA A 821 18.85 6.27 -11.86
C ALA A 821 18.16 5.29 -12.81
N THR A 822 18.64 4.05 -12.83
CA THR A 822 17.98 2.92 -13.49
C THR A 822 18.08 1.68 -12.59
N PHE A 823 17.18 0.73 -12.78
CA PHE A 823 17.09 -0.45 -11.94
C PHE A 823 17.20 -1.74 -12.73
N VAL A 824 17.78 -2.76 -12.10
CA VAL A 824 17.72 -4.14 -12.58
C VAL A 824 16.89 -4.94 -11.59
N TYR A 825 15.77 -5.45 -12.06
CA TYR A 825 14.81 -6.27 -11.31
C TYR A 825 15.25 -7.72 -11.34
N ILE A 826 15.32 -8.37 -10.19
CA ILE A 826 15.80 -9.75 -10.09
C ILE A 826 14.84 -10.55 -9.22
N ASP A 827 14.32 -11.64 -9.77
CA ASP A 827 13.49 -12.61 -9.07
C ASP A 827 14.30 -13.83 -8.69
N VAL A 828 14.01 -14.39 -7.51
CA VAL A 828 14.70 -15.52 -6.94
C VAL A 828 13.71 -16.68 -6.74
N ARG A 829 14.14 -17.90 -7.06
CA ARG A 829 13.35 -19.10 -6.83
C ARG A 829 14.22 -20.25 -6.33
N GLY A 830 13.77 -20.96 -5.29
CA GLY A 830 14.44 -22.15 -4.77
C GLY A 830 15.73 -21.91 -3.99
N ARG A 831 16.06 -20.66 -3.69
CA ARG A 831 17.23 -20.25 -2.91
C ARG A 831 16.91 -19.00 -2.07
N ASP A 832 17.58 -18.82 -0.94
CA ASP A 832 17.41 -17.66 -0.07
C ASP A 832 17.97 -16.37 -0.70
N ILE A 833 17.33 -15.23 -0.38
CA ILE A 833 17.66 -13.92 -0.94
C ILE A 833 19.09 -13.50 -0.57
N ALA A 834 19.51 -13.68 0.68
CA ALA A 834 20.82 -13.22 1.15
C ALA A 834 21.98 -13.90 0.42
N SER A 835 21.89 -15.21 0.17
CA SER A 835 22.90 -15.95 -0.60
C SER A 835 22.99 -15.48 -2.04
N VAL A 836 21.84 -15.22 -2.68
CA VAL A 836 21.80 -14.73 -4.07
C VAL A 836 22.38 -13.32 -4.15
N VAL A 837 22.07 -12.42 -3.20
CA VAL A 837 22.61 -11.06 -3.13
C VAL A 837 24.13 -11.11 -2.96
N SER A 838 24.66 -11.98 -2.09
CA SER A 838 26.11 -12.13 -1.89
C SER A 838 26.82 -12.61 -3.16
N ASP A 839 26.22 -13.58 -3.89
CA ASP A 839 26.81 -14.06 -5.15
C ASP A 839 26.74 -12.98 -6.23
N LEU A 840 25.64 -12.22 -6.29
CA LEU A 840 25.48 -11.12 -7.24
C LEU A 840 26.50 -10.01 -6.99
N GLN A 841 26.68 -9.60 -5.71
CA GLN A 841 27.69 -8.61 -5.33
C GLN A 841 29.10 -9.04 -5.76
N ARG A 842 29.46 -10.31 -5.56
CA ARG A 842 30.75 -10.86 -6.01
C ARG A 842 30.88 -10.87 -7.53
N SER A 843 29.80 -11.20 -8.25
CA SER A 843 29.79 -11.23 -9.71
C SER A 843 29.93 -9.81 -10.32
N VAL A 844 29.29 -8.82 -9.70
CA VAL A 844 29.39 -7.42 -10.12
C VAL A 844 30.77 -6.86 -9.80
N ALA A 845 31.29 -7.09 -8.58
CA ALA A 845 32.62 -6.63 -8.18
C ALA A 845 33.78 -7.27 -9.00
N ALA A 846 33.55 -8.44 -9.59
CA ALA A 846 34.54 -9.10 -10.46
C ALA A 846 34.48 -8.59 -11.91
N ALA A 847 33.47 -7.80 -12.27
CA ALA A 847 33.30 -7.26 -13.63
C ALA A 847 33.75 -5.78 -13.74
N ASP A 848 34.00 -5.12 -12.61
CA ASP A 848 34.69 -3.82 -12.52
C ASP A 848 36.24 -4.01 -12.70
#